data_f2089f69536092d5d0ad4a12a6cd2ba4
#
_entry.id   f2089f69536092d5d0ad4a12a6cd2ba4
#
_cell.length_a   1.000
_cell.length_b   1.000
_cell.length_c   1.000
_cell.angle_alpha   90.00
_cell.angle_beta   90.00
_cell.angle_gamma   90.00
#
_symmetry.space_group_name_H-M   'P 1'
#
loop_
_entity.id
_entity.type
_entity.pdbx_description
1 polymer ?
#
loop_
_entity_poly.entity_id
_entity_poly.type
_entity_poly.pdbx_seq_one_letter_code
_entity_poly.pdbx_strand_id
1 'polypeptide(L)'
;MSNNSFLRQTATTIVFIDASLSDYHTLQTGIIEGVKTVIISPYQDGIEQISQILQQHPQITTIHILSHGSPGCLYLGNSQLNLTNIHNYTQQLQQWQPQNILLYGCNVASGDAGAEFIHKLHQITNATISASTTKTGNAAVGGNWQLEVNIPVTDVETFHGTSLPYLPNIVFNADTLHSYQGVFAPTLVGEWDILNDANAVTVVGNYAYAVRDRLEIIDISNPTTPTFKGNYDTDYAYGVQVVGNYAYVADGFSGLQIIDISNPTTPTLKGNYDTDYATDVQVVGNYAYVADGYSGLQIIDISNPTTPTLKGNYDTDYTYGVQVVGNYAYVADGDSGLQIIDISNPTTPTLKGNYDTSGWALGVQVVGNYAYVADGDSGLQIIDISNPTNPNLKGNYDTSGSAQSVQVVGNYAYVADGNGGLKIISVSSFTTTAQQDIIDADYGEDTITSTWANLQQNDTIKAGNGTDTLIISGGTDNDIIYIDASNTTNQLDIPGTIVFGFERFDLSSFTGTISFDGTTGNDWIKAGTGDDILIAGDGNDYLNGGVSADLLIGGKGNDTYMVDNVGDVIAEGLNGGIDTVESSITWTLRANLENLTLQGTTAINGTGNNLNNIMTGNTGNNVLNGGLGNDTLIGGLGNDTLIGRLGNDSYYVDNAADIIKENANAGTDSVFSTAATYTLRANVENLTLQGTTAINGTGNTLNNIITGNVADNVLTGNAGADTLTGGVGNDSLYLGLNDNVVDNVNYVFGDGTDTVYQFVRGVGGDKLNFTGIANFDVITSGTSTLVRVGDGIAGNTDFGTGQLLVTLSGTSGFNSTNANLNLFGGTFLFS
;
A
#
# COMPACT_ATOMS: atom_id res chain seq x y z
N MET A 1 -24.75 25.74 43.03
CA MET A 1 -23.43 25.74 42.37
C MET A 1 -22.96 24.28 42.49
N SER A 2 -23.26 23.50 41.52
CA SER A 2 -22.78 22.12 41.37
C SER A 2 -21.86 22.09 40.16
N ASN A 3 -20.57 21.89 40.41
CA ASN A 3 -19.57 21.69 39.39
C ASN A 3 -19.82 20.35 38.68
N ASN A 4 -20.41 20.39 37.50
CA ASN A 4 -20.32 19.31 36.54
C ASN A 4 -18.99 19.48 35.77
N SER A 5 -17.93 18.89 36.28
CA SER A 5 -16.73 18.64 35.49
C SER A 5 -17.03 17.43 34.59
N PHE A 6 -17.48 17.67 33.36
CA PHE A 6 -17.36 16.69 32.29
C PHE A 6 -15.87 16.43 32.09
N LEU A 7 -15.41 15.27 32.50
CA LEU A 7 -14.12 14.73 32.07
C LEU A 7 -14.20 14.60 30.54
N ARG A 8 -13.60 15.54 29.82
CA ARG A 8 -13.32 15.36 28.39
C ARG A 8 -12.42 14.13 28.29
N GLN A 9 -12.96 13.07 27.77
CA GLN A 9 -12.17 11.91 27.40
C GLN A 9 -11.17 12.40 26.34
N THR A 10 -9.88 12.41 26.67
CA THR A 10 -8.83 12.83 25.74
C THR A 10 -8.74 11.78 24.65
N ALA A 11 -8.89 12.17 23.38
CA ALA A 11 -8.77 11.28 22.25
C ALA A 11 -7.41 10.56 22.28
N THR A 12 -7.43 9.24 22.14
CA THR A 12 -6.23 8.39 22.07
C THR A 12 -5.88 8.02 20.62
N THR A 13 -6.76 8.37 19.68
CA THR A 13 -6.60 8.13 18.23
C THR A 13 -6.58 9.47 17.50
N ILE A 14 -5.67 9.57 16.52
CA ILE A 14 -5.55 10.73 15.63
C ILE A 14 -5.51 10.28 14.17
N VAL A 15 -6.18 11.04 13.30
CA VAL A 15 -6.15 10.85 11.85
C VAL A 15 -5.46 12.04 11.21
N PHE A 16 -4.41 11.79 10.48
CA PHE A 16 -3.76 12.74 9.60
C PHE A 16 -4.25 12.50 8.17
N ILE A 17 -4.75 13.54 7.52
CA ILE A 17 -5.22 13.49 6.14
C ILE A 17 -4.40 14.48 5.33
N ASP A 18 -3.71 13.99 4.31
CA ASP A 18 -2.97 14.86 3.41
C ASP A 18 -3.94 15.64 2.52
N ALA A 19 -3.80 16.96 2.48
CA ALA A 19 -4.67 17.83 1.70
C ALA A 19 -4.45 17.72 0.18
N SER A 20 -3.43 16.98 -0.27
CA SER A 20 -3.22 16.65 -1.68
C SER A 20 -4.19 15.56 -2.18
N LEU A 21 -4.82 14.81 -1.29
CA LEU A 21 -5.83 13.82 -1.66
C LEU A 21 -7.06 14.49 -2.28
N SER A 22 -7.52 13.94 -3.40
CA SER A 22 -8.78 14.39 -4.01
C SER A 22 -9.93 14.19 -3.02
N ASP A 23 -10.79 15.22 -2.89
CA ASP A 23 -11.97 15.20 -2.00
C ASP A 23 -11.64 14.85 -0.52
N TYR A 24 -10.48 15.30 -0.02
CA TYR A 24 -10.10 15.09 1.39
C TYR A 24 -11.11 15.67 2.39
N HIS A 25 -11.92 16.63 1.97
CA HIS A 25 -12.99 17.20 2.80
C HIS A 25 -14.09 16.18 3.14
N THR A 26 -14.43 15.29 2.21
CA THR A 26 -15.34 14.17 2.47
C THR A 26 -14.77 13.24 3.53
N LEU A 27 -13.48 12.91 3.45
CA LEU A 27 -12.80 12.11 4.46
C LEU A 27 -12.77 12.82 5.82
N GLN A 28 -12.48 14.13 5.83
CA GLN A 28 -12.45 14.94 7.06
C GLN A 28 -13.80 15.00 7.77
N THR A 29 -14.88 15.17 7.01
CA THR A 29 -16.24 15.28 7.57
C THR A 29 -16.82 13.95 8.03
N GLY A 30 -16.28 12.85 7.52
CA GLY A 30 -16.71 11.50 7.84
C GLY A 30 -16.01 10.85 9.04
N ILE A 31 -15.12 11.57 9.73
CA ILE A 31 -14.47 11.05 10.93
C ILE A 31 -15.51 10.93 12.06
N ILE A 32 -15.52 9.81 12.76
CA ILE A 32 -16.43 9.55 13.86
C ILE A 32 -16.12 10.44 15.09
N GLU A 33 -17.13 10.72 15.91
CA GLU A 33 -16.97 11.55 17.10
C GLU A 33 -15.97 10.93 18.10
N GLY A 34 -15.07 11.77 18.64
CA GLY A 34 -14.03 11.33 19.61
C GLY A 34 -12.66 11.07 19.00
N VAL A 35 -12.53 11.02 17.68
CA VAL A 35 -11.25 10.92 16.97
C VAL A 35 -10.73 12.30 16.61
N LYS A 36 -9.46 12.58 16.89
CA LYS A 36 -8.83 13.84 16.51
C LYS A 36 -8.43 13.81 15.04
N THR A 37 -8.78 14.83 14.28
CA THR A 37 -8.39 14.97 12.85
C THR A 37 -7.45 16.14 12.66
N VAL A 38 -6.42 15.94 11.85
CA VAL A 38 -5.46 16.96 11.42
C VAL A 38 -5.27 16.87 9.91
N ILE A 39 -5.38 18.00 9.24
CA ILE A 39 -5.07 18.10 7.81
C ILE A 39 -3.61 18.47 7.66
N ILE A 40 -2.86 17.65 6.95
CA ILE A 40 -1.45 17.90 6.58
C ILE A 40 -1.44 18.92 5.45
N SER A 41 -0.77 20.05 5.67
CA SER A 41 -0.62 21.08 4.64
C SER A 41 0.30 20.57 3.52
N PRO A 42 -0.08 20.70 2.26
CA PRO A 42 0.74 20.27 1.14
C PRO A 42 1.95 21.18 0.88
N TYR A 43 2.13 22.23 1.68
CA TYR A 43 3.18 23.25 1.53
C TYR A 43 4.31 23.14 2.56
N GLN A 44 4.25 22.19 3.45
CA GLN A 44 5.23 21.97 4.53
C GLN A 44 5.59 20.50 4.61
N ASP A 45 6.75 20.19 5.14
CA ASP A 45 7.16 18.81 5.38
C ASP A 45 6.13 18.09 6.27
N GLY A 46 5.54 17.03 5.73
CA GLY A 46 4.45 16.33 6.41
C GLY A 46 4.93 15.56 7.64
N ILE A 47 6.17 15.06 7.63
CA ILE A 47 6.75 14.34 8.77
C ILE A 47 7.01 15.31 9.92
N GLU A 48 7.48 16.51 9.60
CA GLU A 48 7.68 17.56 10.59
C GLU A 48 6.34 18.01 11.19
N GLN A 49 5.28 18.20 10.37
CA GLN A 49 3.93 18.54 10.84
C GLN A 49 3.37 17.48 11.79
N ILE A 50 3.45 16.18 11.40
CA ILE A 50 2.99 15.07 12.25
C ILE A 50 3.77 15.07 13.57
N SER A 51 5.08 15.22 13.52
CA SER A 51 5.95 15.20 14.70
C SER A 51 5.62 16.33 15.69
N GLN A 52 5.40 17.54 15.20
CA GLN A 52 5.01 18.68 16.02
C GLN A 52 3.66 18.48 16.70
N ILE A 53 2.69 17.90 16.00
CA ILE A 53 1.35 17.63 16.55
C ILE A 53 1.42 16.53 17.60
N LEU A 54 2.16 15.45 17.37
CA LEU A 54 2.29 14.33 18.31
C LEU A 54 3.00 14.74 19.59
N GLN A 55 4.00 15.61 19.53
CA GLN A 55 4.64 16.19 20.71
C GLN A 55 3.66 16.96 21.62
N GLN A 56 2.63 17.59 21.05
CA GLN A 56 1.58 18.30 21.79
C GLN A 56 0.52 17.35 22.36
N HIS A 57 0.50 16.09 21.91
CA HIS A 57 -0.53 15.10 22.23
C HIS A 57 0.06 13.74 22.64
N PRO A 58 0.82 13.67 23.77
CA PRO A 58 1.51 12.44 24.19
C PRO A 58 0.56 11.30 24.63
N GLN A 59 -0.76 11.57 24.71
CA GLN A 59 -1.78 10.54 25.00
C GLN A 59 -2.21 9.74 23.77
N ILE A 60 -1.76 10.11 22.57
CA ILE A 60 -2.11 9.40 21.33
C ILE A 60 -1.40 8.06 21.29
N THR A 61 -2.18 6.99 21.10
CA THR A 61 -1.68 5.61 21.00
C THR A 61 -1.87 5.02 19.61
N THR A 62 -2.75 5.59 18.79
CA THR A 62 -3.03 5.13 17.43
C THR A 62 -3.04 6.29 16.45
N ILE A 63 -2.28 6.13 15.36
CA ILE A 63 -2.14 7.12 14.28
C ILE A 63 -2.67 6.49 13.00
N HIS A 64 -3.57 7.19 12.31
CA HIS A 64 -3.97 6.88 10.94
C HIS A 64 -3.38 7.96 10.02
N ILE A 65 -2.72 7.55 8.96
CA ILE A 65 -2.15 8.46 7.95
C ILE A 65 -2.78 8.13 6.59
N LEU A 66 -3.51 9.11 6.05
CA LEU A 66 -4.13 9.04 4.74
C LEU A 66 -3.36 9.97 3.80
N SER A 67 -2.70 9.40 2.81
CA SER A 67 -1.88 10.14 1.86
C SER A 67 -1.80 9.42 0.52
N HIS A 68 -1.21 10.06 -0.49
CA HIS A 68 -0.75 9.33 -1.66
C HIS A 68 0.37 8.36 -1.27
N GLY A 69 0.50 7.26 -2.00
CA GLY A 69 1.52 6.25 -1.78
C GLY A 69 1.95 5.53 -3.05
N SER A 70 3.12 4.94 -3.00
CA SER A 70 3.66 3.99 -3.98
C SER A 70 4.52 2.96 -3.24
N PRO A 71 4.95 1.86 -3.85
CA PRO A 71 5.75 0.85 -3.17
C PRO A 71 6.94 1.45 -2.42
N GLY A 72 7.00 1.24 -1.11
CA GLY A 72 8.05 1.76 -0.23
C GLY A 72 8.09 3.27 -0.03
N CYS A 73 7.03 4.00 -0.39
CA CYS A 73 7.02 5.46 -0.29
C CYS A 73 5.66 6.02 0.15
N LEU A 74 5.68 6.97 1.08
CA LEU A 74 4.55 7.82 1.46
C LEU A 74 4.81 9.26 1.01
N TYR A 75 3.80 9.91 0.45
CA TYR A 75 3.81 11.33 0.08
C TYR A 75 3.09 12.11 1.16
N LEU A 76 3.79 12.99 1.88
CA LEU A 76 3.28 13.68 3.07
C LEU A 76 3.60 15.18 2.99
N GLY A 77 2.57 15.99 2.76
CA GLY A 77 2.77 17.42 2.53
C GLY A 77 3.60 17.67 1.27
N ASN A 78 4.70 18.44 1.40
CA ASN A 78 5.66 18.65 0.32
C ASN A 78 6.89 17.72 0.40
N SER A 79 6.82 16.65 1.20
CA SER A 79 7.91 15.71 1.40
C SER A 79 7.49 14.29 1.01
N GLN A 80 8.48 13.43 0.87
CA GLN A 80 8.33 11.99 0.71
C GLN A 80 9.02 11.29 1.86
N LEU A 81 8.49 10.17 2.31
CA LEU A 81 9.16 9.27 3.24
C LEU A 81 9.35 7.93 2.56
N ASN A 82 10.58 7.54 2.33
CA ASN A 82 10.96 6.30 1.67
C ASN A 82 12.27 5.75 2.24
N LEU A 83 12.71 4.58 1.77
CA LEU A 83 13.92 3.92 2.26
C LEU A 83 15.19 4.77 2.12
N THR A 84 15.30 5.57 1.06
CA THR A 84 16.50 6.37 0.80
C THR A 84 16.66 7.55 1.74
N ASN A 85 15.57 8.07 2.31
CA ASN A 85 15.59 9.26 3.17
C ASN A 85 15.04 9.04 4.59
N ILE A 86 14.48 7.90 4.91
CA ILE A 86 13.90 7.62 6.25
C ILE A 86 14.94 7.81 7.38
N HIS A 87 16.22 7.60 7.09
CA HIS A 87 17.30 7.82 8.04
C HIS A 87 17.46 9.30 8.43
N ASN A 88 17.10 10.24 7.55
CA ASN A 88 17.12 11.68 7.84
C ASN A 88 16.07 12.09 8.87
N TYR A 89 14.97 11.33 8.93
CA TYR A 89 13.83 11.56 9.84
C TYR A 89 13.87 10.70 11.11
N THR A 90 14.95 9.92 11.33
CA THR A 90 15.02 8.97 12.45
C THR A 90 14.71 9.61 13.80
N GLN A 91 15.23 10.82 14.08
CA GLN A 91 14.99 11.52 15.35
C GLN A 91 13.52 11.94 15.51
N GLN A 92 12.86 12.40 14.46
CA GLN A 92 11.46 12.78 14.46
C GLN A 92 10.58 11.54 14.62
N LEU A 93 10.82 10.49 13.86
CA LEU A 93 10.06 9.23 13.88
C LEU A 93 10.16 8.51 15.23
N GLN A 94 11.33 8.51 15.87
CA GLN A 94 11.50 7.97 17.22
C GLN A 94 10.72 8.73 18.29
N GLN A 95 10.34 9.99 18.04
CA GLN A 95 9.53 10.78 18.95
C GLN A 95 8.02 10.54 18.80
N TRP A 96 7.58 9.85 17.76
CA TRP A 96 6.14 9.62 17.53
C TRP A 96 5.52 8.76 18.63
N GLN A 97 6.17 7.72 19.09
CA GLN A 97 5.79 6.83 20.21
C GLN A 97 4.32 6.32 20.22
N PRO A 98 3.60 6.12 19.11
CA PRO A 98 2.30 5.46 19.15
C PRO A 98 2.50 3.95 19.36
N GLN A 99 1.41 3.26 19.71
CA GLN A 99 1.37 1.80 19.70
C GLN A 99 1.10 1.26 18.28
N ASN A 100 0.27 1.98 17.52
CA ASN A 100 -0.14 1.58 16.19
C ASN A 100 -0.03 2.75 15.20
N ILE A 101 0.48 2.46 14.00
CA ILE A 101 0.49 3.37 12.85
C ILE A 101 -0.16 2.65 11.66
N LEU A 102 -1.23 3.25 11.11
CA LEU A 102 -2.00 2.70 10.00
C LEU A 102 -1.81 3.61 8.78
N LEU A 103 -1.30 3.05 7.70
CA LEU A 103 -0.89 3.77 6.49
C LEU A 103 -1.86 3.47 5.34
N TYR A 104 -2.70 4.44 5.00
CA TYR A 104 -3.64 4.38 3.89
C TYR A 104 -3.08 5.14 2.69
N GLY A 105 -2.04 4.58 2.08
CA GLY A 105 -1.45 5.06 0.82
C GLY A 105 -1.48 3.93 -0.20
N CYS A 106 -1.74 4.23 -1.48
CA CYS A 106 -1.79 3.19 -2.51
C CYS A 106 -0.47 2.43 -2.59
N ASN A 107 -0.54 1.10 -2.49
CA ASN A 107 0.59 0.19 -2.68
C ASN A 107 1.80 0.42 -1.75
N VAL A 108 1.68 1.15 -0.65
CA VAL A 108 2.82 1.51 0.23
C VAL A 108 3.59 0.29 0.72
N ALA A 109 2.89 -0.81 1.02
CA ALA A 109 3.48 -2.06 1.47
C ALA A 109 3.64 -3.08 0.32
N SER A 110 3.45 -2.68 -0.94
CA SER A 110 3.52 -3.58 -2.08
C SER A 110 4.97 -3.86 -2.49
N GLY A 111 5.26 -5.14 -2.78
CA GLY A 111 6.59 -5.58 -3.16
C GLY A 111 7.61 -5.47 -2.02
N ASP A 112 8.85 -5.80 -2.31
CA ASP A 112 9.92 -5.84 -1.30
C ASP A 112 10.27 -4.46 -0.78
N ALA A 113 10.33 -3.45 -1.65
CA ALA A 113 10.55 -2.06 -1.21
C ALA A 113 9.45 -1.60 -0.24
N GLY A 114 8.20 -2.02 -0.45
CA GLY A 114 7.10 -1.79 0.48
C GLY A 114 7.31 -2.51 1.80
N ALA A 115 7.62 -3.79 1.76
CA ALA A 115 7.86 -4.61 2.94
C ALA A 115 9.05 -4.07 3.76
N GLU A 116 10.18 -3.79 3.14
CA GLU A 116 11.36 -3.25 3.80
C GLU A 116 11.10 -1.86 4.40
N PHE A 117 10.38 -0.99 3.69
CA PHE A 117 9.99 0.33 4.20
C PHE A 117 9.14 0.21 5.47
N ILE A 118 8.13 -0.66 5.47
CA ILE A 118 7.27 -0.91 6.63
C ILE A 118 8.06 -1.48 7.80
N HIS A 119 8.97 -2.43 7.54
CA HIS A 119 9.90 -2.95 8.56
C HIS A 119 10.81 -1.88 9.12
N LYS A 120 11.38 -1.04 8.26
CA LYS A 120 12.27 0.04 8.70
C LYS A 120 11.53 1.07 9.54
N LEU A 121 10.30 1.43 9.16
CA LEU A 121 9.46 2.33 9.93
C LEU A 121 9.11 1.71 11.30
N HIS A 122 8.77 0.42 11.34
CA HIS A 122 8.57 -0.32 12.58
C HIS A 122 9.81 -0.27 13.49
N GLN A 123 11.00 -0.61 12.96
CA GLN A 123 12.26 -0.57 13.72
C GLN A 123 12.56 0.81 14.33
N ILE A 124 12.25 1.89 13.61
CA ILE A 124 12.52 3.26 14.08
C ILE A 124 11.50 3.72 15.11
N THR A 125 10.21 3.46 14.88
CA THR A 125 9.10 3.96 15.72
C THR A 125 8.76 3.04 16.89
N ASN A 126 9.14 1.77 16.82
CA ASN A 126 8.72 0.70 17.72
C ASN A 126 7.19 0.59 17.86
N ALA A 127 6.45 0.85 16.77
CA ALA A 127 5.00 0.77 16.68
C ALA A 127 4.57 -0.42 15.82
N THR A 128 3.39 -1.00 16.06
CA THR A 128 2.73 -1.87 15.08
C THR A 128 2.43 -1.07 13.83
N ILE A 129 2.89 -1.51 12.67
CA ILE A 129 2.64 -0.84 11.40
C ILE A 129 1.66 -1.68 10.58
N SER A 130 0.56 -1.07 10.13
CA SER A 130 -0.38 -1.69 9.18
C SER A 130 -0.46 -0.83 7.92
N ALA A 131 -0.32 -1.45 6.75
CA ALA A 131 -0.25 -0.74 5.48
C ALA A 131 -0.92 -1.51 4.33
N SER A 132 -1.27 -0.80 3.25
CA SER A 132 -1.93 -1.37 2.08
C SER A 132 -0.94 -1.80 1.00
N THR A 133 -1.14 -3.01 0.47
CA THR A 133 -0.43 -3.52 -0.72
C THR A 133 -1.16 -3.21 -2.02
N THR A 134 -2.35 -2.64 -1.94
CA THR A 134 -3.24 -2.35 -3.08
C THR A 134 -3.62 -0.87 -3.13
N LYS A 135 -4.42 -0.48 -4.13
CA LYS A 135 -4.95 0.89 -4.20
C LYS A 135 -5.94 1.14 -3.07
N THR A 136 -5.71 2.19 -2.29
CA THR A 136 -6.61 2.60 -1.21
C THR A 136 -7.66 3.59 -1.71
N GLY A 137 -8.94 3.40 -1.36
CA GLY A 137 -10.02 4.31 -1.72
C GLY A 137 -11.23 3.63 -2.32
N ASN A 138 -11.91 4.31 -3.25
CA ASN A 138 -13.17 3.88 -3.84
C ASN A 138 -13.04 2.60 -4.69
N ALA A 139 -13.86 1.61 -4.39
CA ALA A 139 -13.89 0.33 -5.09
C ALA A 139 -14.29 0.45 -6.59
N ALA A 140 -15.12 1.42 -6.95
CA ALA A 140 -15.56 1.61 -8.34
C ALA A 140 -14.42 2.04 -9.29
N VAL A 141 -13.31 2.56 -8.75
CA VAL A 141 -12.09 2.91 -9.49
C VAL A 141 -10.91 2.02 -9.11
N GLY A 142 -11.19 0.85 -8.54
CA GLY A 142 -10.22 -0.20 -8.23
C GLY A 142 -9.48 -0.01 -6.90
N GLY A 143 -10.01 0.81 -5.98
CA GLY A 143 -9.48 0.95 -4.63
C GLY A 143 -10.18 0.03 -3.61
N ASN A 144 -9.55 -0.17 -2.47
CA ASN A 144 -10.15 -0.75 -1.28
C ASN A 144 -9.68 0.00 -0.02
N TRP A 145 -10.21 -0.36 1.15
CA TRP A 145 -9.84 0.24 2.43
C TRP A 145 -9.14 -0.75 3.37
N GLN A 146 -8.63 -1.86 2.86
CA GLN A 146 -7.94 -2.87 3.65
C GLN A 146 -6.47 -2.51 3.82
N LEU A 147 -5.88 -2.92 4.92
CA LEU A 147 -4.45 -2.84 5.20
C LEU A 147 -3.96 -4.28 5.33
N GLU A 148 -3.38 -4.80 4.24
CA GLU A 148 -3.09 -6.22 4.08
C GLU A 148 -1.82 -6.64 4.83
N VAL A 149 -0.92 -5.70 5.13
CA VAL A 149 0.32 -5.96 5.88
C VAL A 149 0.20 -5.41 7.30
N ASN A 150 0.67 -6.17 8.29
CA ASN A 150 0.72 -5.77 9.70
C ASN A 150 1.99 -6.29 10.38
N ILE A 151 2.81 -5.39 10.94
CA ILE A 151 4.04 -5.72 11.70
C ILE A 151 3.83 -5.36 13.17
N PRO A 152 3.72 -6.33 14.09
CA PRO A 152 3.44 -6.10 15.51
C PRO A 152 4.69 -5.73 16.34
N VAL A 153 4.47 -5.07 17.49
CA VAL A 153 5.52 -4.61 18.43
C VAL A 153 6.23 -5.73 19.22
N THR A 154 5.75 -6.94 19.23
CA THR A 154 6.34 -8.00 20.07
C THR A 154 7.46 -8.73 19.33
N ASP A 155 8.69 -8.62 19.88
CA ASP A 155 9.82 -9.51 19.61
C ASP A 155 9.50 -10.96 20.08
N VAL A 156 8.58 -11.62 19.44
CA VAL A 156 8.42 -13.06 19.44
C VAL A 156 7.96 -13.42 18.04
N GLU A 157 8.77 -14.18 17.37
CA GLU A 157 8.55 -14.84 16.10
C GLU A 157 7.16 -15.52 16.03
N THR A 158 6.13 -14.74 15.77
CA THR A 158 4.82 -15.25 15.39
C THR A 158 4.18 -14.18 14.51
N PHE A 159 4.48 -14.27 13.24
CA PHE A 159 3.66 -13.66 12.19
C PHE A 159 2.28 -14.30 12.29
N HIS A 160 1.33 -13.62 12.89
CA HIS A 160 -0.06 -13.93 12.67
C HIS A 160 -0.55 -12.98 11.59
N GLY A 161 -0.46 -13.44 10.35
CA GLY A 161 -1.20 -12.86 9.24
C GLY A 161 -2.69 -13.06 9.45
N THR A 162 -3.24 -12.40 10.46
CA THR A 162 -4.65 -12.11 10.49
C THR A 162 -4.77 -10.73 9.85
N SER A 163 -5.28 -10.67 8.62
CA SER A 163 -5.90 -9.46 8.12
C SER A 163 -6.76 -8.89 9.25
N LEU A 164 -6.31 -7.77 9.84
CA LEU A 164 -7.14 -7.10 10.85
C LEU A 164 -8.47 -6.77 10.19
N PRO A 165 -9.62 -7.21 10.75
CA PRO A 165 -10.90 -7.00 10.14
C PRO A 165 -11.15 -5.50 10.03
N TYR A 166 -11.29 -5.02 8.79
CA TYR A 166 -11.90 -3.78 8.37
C TYR A 166 -11.79 -2.60 9.36
N LEU A 167 -10.57 -2.08 9.54
CA LEU A 167 -10.25 -1.01 10.47
C LEU A 167 -10.79 0.40 10.11
N PRO A 168 -11.19 0.71 8.85
CA PRO A 168 -11.74 2.03 8.52
C PRO A 168 -12.96 2.41 9.36
N ASN A 169 -13.81 1.44 9.74
CA ASN A 169 -15.00 1.70 10.56
C ASN A 169 -14.70 2.16 12.00
N ILE A 170 -13.43 2.14 12.42
CA ILE A 170 -13.00 2.66 13.73
C ILE A 170 -12.85 4.18 13.71
N VAL A 171 -12.56 4.78 12.56
CA VAL A 171 -12.31 6.22 12.43
C VAL A 171 -13.22 6.94 11.43
N PHE A 172 -13.84 6.21 10.49
CA PHE A 172 -14.77 6.76 9.52
C PHE A 172 -16.16 6.15 9.67
N ASN A 173 -17.19 6.93 9.41
CA ASN A 173 -18.52 6.36 9.21
C ASN A 173 -18.61 5.65 7.84
N ALA A 174 -19.46 4.63 7.74
CA ALA A 174 -19.57 3.79 6.54
C ALA A 174 -20.01 4.59 5.30
N ASP A 175 -20.86 5.61 5.47
CA ASP A 175 -21.35 6.46 4.38
C ASP A 175 -20.21 7.27 3.75
N THR A 176 -19.23 7.70 4.54
CA THR A 176 -18.05 8.42 4.04
C THR A 176 -17.17 7.55 3.17
N LEU A 177 -16.88 6.32 3.60
CA LEU A 177 -16.06 5.39 2.80
C LEU A 177 -16.75 5.01 1.49
N HIS A 178 -18.10 4.95 1.47
CA HIS A 178 -18.90 4.70 0.29
C HIS A 178 -19.03 5.93 -0.63
N SER A 179 -19.09 7.12 -0.07
CA SER A 179 -19.26 8.36 -0.82
C SER A 179 -17.94 8.94 -1.36
N TYR A 180 -16.80 8.51 -0.84
CA TYR A 180 -15.50 8.93 -1.34
C TYR A 180 -15.30 8.48 -2.80
N GLN A 181 -15.01 9.43 -3.70
CA GLN A 181 -14.98 9.18 -5.15
C GLN A 181 -13.58 8.87 -5.68
N GLY A 182 -12.54 9.01 -4.89
CA GLY A 182 -11.15 8.89 -5.31
C GLY A 182 -10.47 7.57 -4.93
N VAL A 183 -9.28 7.35 -5.49
CA VAL A 183 -8.22 6.48 -4.97
C VAL A 183 -7.01 7.34 -4.63
N PHE A 184 -6.14 6.89 -3.74
CA PHE A 184 -4.94 7.66 -3.34
C PHE A 184 -3.80 7.54 -4.37
N ALA A 185 -4.14 7.42 -5.67
CA ALA A 185 -3.20 7.38 -6.79
C ALA A 185 -3.06 8.76 -7.43
N PRO A 186 -1.86 9.15 -7.96
CA PRO A 186 -1.66 10.41 -8.65
C PRO A 186 -2.60 10.59 -9.84
N THR A 187 -3.13 11.80 -10.00
CA THR A 187 -3.96 12.20 -11.16
C THR A 187 -3.51 13.56 -11.66
N LEU A 188 -3.79 13.90 -12.95
CA LEU A 188 -3.59 15.26 -13.43
C LEU A 188 -4.51 16.21 -12.64
N VAL A 189 -3.91 17.18 -11.93
CA VAL A 189 -4.60 18.06 -11.01
C VAL A 189 -4.85 19.44 -11.62
N GLY A 190 -3.95 19.93 -12.49
CA GLY A 190 -4.07 21.22 -13.14
C GLY A 190 -3.01 21.42 -14.19
N GLU A 191 -3.22 22.41 -15.03
CA GLU A 191 -2.32 22.78 -16.11
C GLU A 191 -2.18 24.31 -16.23
N TRP A 192 -1.04 24.78 -16.75
CA TRP A 192 -0.78 26.18 -17.07
C TRP A 192 -0.31 26.27 -18.53
N ASP A 193 -1.07 26.89 -19.40
CA ASP A 193 -0.91 26.88 -20.84
C ASP A 193 -0.73 28.30 -21.43
N ILE A 194 0.23 29.08 -20.91
CA ILE A 194 0.55 30.41 -21.49
C ILE A 194 1.93 30.47 -22.14
N LEU A 195 2.86 29.61 -21.73
CA LEU A 195 4.11 29.42 -22.44
C LEU A 195 3.88 28.39 -23.54
N ASN A 196 3.83 28.82 -24.80
CA ASN A 196 3.64 27.93 -25.95
C ASN A 196 4.75 26.87 -26.11
N ASP A 197 5.85 26.90 -25.38
CA ASP A 197 6.95 25.91 -25.33
C ASP A 197 7.92 26.32 -24.20
N ALA A 198 7.81 25.81 -22.99
CA ALA A 198 8.80 26.03 -21.94
C ALA A 198 10.05 25.17 -22.20
N ASN A 199 11.24 25.77 -22.10
CA ASN A 199 12.52 25.07 -22.24
C ASN A 199 12.91 24.36 -20.93
N ALA A 200 12.68 25.03 -19.80
CA ALA A 200 12.95 24.46 -18.48
C ALA A 200 11.97 24.95 -17.42
N VAL A 201 11.79 24.16 -16.38
CA VAL A 201 10.98 24.49 -15.21
C VAL A 201 11.67 24.01 -13.93
N THR A 202 11.59 24.81 -12.89
CA THR A 202 11.95 24.39 -11.52
C THR A 202 10.84 24.80 -10.55
N VAL A 203 10.63 23.99 -9.52
CA VAL A 203 9.59 24.24 -8.52
C VAL A 203 10.24 24.46 -7.16
N VAL A 204 9.91 25.58 -6.52
CA VAL A 204 10.36 25.87 -5.17
C VAL A 204 9.21 26.44 -4.34
N GLY A 205 8.83 25.75 -3.29
CA GLY A 205 7.70 26.11 -2.44
C GLY A 205 6.38 26.13 -3.24
N ASN A 206 5.69 27.28 -3.18
CA ASN A 206 4.39 27.46 -3.84
C ASN A 206 4.50 28.00 -5.27
N TYR A 207 5.70 28.05 -5.83
CA TYR A 207 5.92 28.65 -7.16
C TYR A 207 6.61 27.70 -8.10
N ALA A 208 6.13 27.66 -9.34
CA ALA A 208 6.86 27.12 -10.48
C ALA A 208 7.50 28.28 -11.26
N TYR A 209 8.75 28.07 -11.63
CA TYR A 209 9.56 29.02 -12.40
C TYR A 209 9.85 28.38 -13.75
N ALA A 210 9.24 28.90 -14.80
CA ALA A 210 9.38 28.37 -16.16
C ALA A 210 10.07 29.39 -17.05
N VAL A 211 10.92 28.93 -17.94
CA VAL A 211 11.73 29.80 -18.81
C VAL A 211 11.64 29.44 -20.29
N ARG A 212 11.69 30.46 -21.13
CA ARG A 212 11.94 30.50 -22.58
C ARG A 212 12.27 31.94 -22.97
N ASP A 213 11.34 32.70 -23.58
CA ASP A 213 11.52 34.13 -23.91
C ASP A 213 11.44 35.01 -22.67
N ARG A 214 11.11 34.47 -21.54
CA ARG A 214 11.02 35.12 -20.23
C ARG A 214 11.05 34.09 -19.11
N LEU A 215 11.42 34.56 -17.91
CA LEU A 215 11.12 33.83 -16.68
C LEU A 215 9.66 34.11 -16.28
N GLU A 216 8.81 33.12 -16.24
CA GLU A 216 7.48 33.19 -15.65
C GLU A 216 7.46 32.57 -14.24
N ILE A 217 6.82 33.30 -13.32
CA ILE A 217 6.57 32.81 -11.96
C ILE A 217 5.07 32.49 -11.85
N ILE A 218 4.76 31.26 -11.57
CA ILE A 218 3.41 30.70 -11.52
C ILE A 218 3.13 30.30 -10.08
N ASP A 219 2.07 30.82 -9.50
CA ASP A 219 1.58 30.41 -8.19
C ASP A 219 0.86 29.07 -8.33
N ILE A 220 1.44 28.04 -7.77
CA ILE A 220 0.93 26.67 -7.73
C ILE A 220 0.43 26.27 -6.36
N SER A 221 0.18 27.28 -5.48
CA SER A 221 -0.37 27.04 -4.14
C SER A 221 -1.74 26.36 -4.18
N ASN A 222 -2.48 26.53 -5.27
CA ASN A 222 -3.60 25.67 -5.64
C ASN A 222 -3.27 24.96 -6.95
N PRO A 223 -2.83 23.72 -6.93
CA PRO A 223 -2.40 23.02 -8.14
C PRO A 223 -3.53 22.74 -9.14
N THR A 224 -4.81 22.81 -8.71
CA THR A 224 -5.94 22.65 -9.63
C THR A 224 -6.23 23.90 -10.46
N THR A 225 -5.75 25.05 -10.01
CA THR A 225 -5.93 26.35 -10.67
C THR A 225 -4.66 27.17 -10.50
N PRO A 226 -3.56 26.79 -11.17
CA PRO A 226 -2.35 27.60 -11.13
C PRO A 226 -2.61 29.01 -11.66
N THR A 227 -1.92 30.01 -11.14
CA THR A 227 -2.15 31.40 -11.52
C THR A 227 -0.86 32.15 -11.79
N PHE A 228 -0.87 33.02 -12.79
CA PHE A 228 0.24 33.89 -13.06
C PHE A 228 0.57 34.79 -11.87
N LYS A 229 1.86 34.89 -11.53
CA LYS A 229 2.32 35.74 -10.43
C LYS A 229 3.14 36.93 -10.90
N GLY A 230 4.06 36.70 -11.77
CA GLY A 230 4.94 37.72 -12.34
C GLY A 230 5.89 37.14 -13.39
N ASN A 231 6.57 38.02 -14.10
CA ASN A 231 7.56 37.62 -15.09
C ASN A 231 8.74 38.59 -15.14
N TYR A 232 9.85 38.12 -15.68
CA TYR A 232 10.99 38.93 -16.09
C TYR A 232 11.38 38.53 -17.53
N ASP A 233 11.45 39.52 -18.45
CA ASP A 233 11.79 39.28 -19.84
C ASP A 233 13.27 38.86 -19.97
N THR A 234 13.52 37.73 -20.59
CA THR A 234 14.81 37.18 -20.95
C THR A 234 14.96 37.21 -22.49
N ASP A 235 16.15 36.91 -23.02
CA ASP A 235 16.35 36.89 -24.45
C ASP A 235 15.87 35.56 -25.06
N TYR A 236 16.45 34.44 -24.60
CA TYR A 236 16.02 33.09 -24.91
C TYR A 236 16.62 32.10 -23.87
N ALA A 237 15.92 31.90 -22.78
CA ALA A 237 16.41 31.10 -21.66
C ALA A 237 16.22 29.60 -21.88
N TYR A 238 17.25 28.83 -21.61
CA TYR A 238 17.30 27.37 -21.76
C TYR A 238 17.22 26.65 -20.44
N GLY A 239 17.85 27.19 -19.36
CA GLY A 239 17.93 26.56 -18.04
C GLY A 239 17.58 27.52 -16.92
N VAL A 240 17.03 27.01 -15.82
CA VAL A 240 16.73 27.79 -14.63
C VAL A 240 16.92 26.98 -13.37
N GLN A 241 17.63 27.57 -12.40
CA GLN A 241 17.69 27.08 -11.03
C GLN A 241 17.35 28.17 -10.04
N VAL A 242 16.57 27.85 -9.00
CA VAL A 242 16.22 28.79 -7.95
C VAL A 242 16.93 28.42 -6.65
N VAL A 243 17.67 29.38 -6.10
CA VAL A 243 18.35 29.24 -4.82
C VAL A 243 18.06 30.46 -3.94
N GLY A 244 17.38 30.26 -2.84
CA GLY A 244 16.97 31.33 -1.93
C GLY A 244 16.04 32.35 -2.62
N ASN A 245 16.44 33.61 -2.65
CA ASN A 245 15.67 34.71 -3.24
C ASN A 245 16.04 35.02 -4.69
N TYR A 246 16.81 34.15 -5.35
CA TYR A 246 17.31 34.40 -6.70
C TYR A 246 17.00 33.25 -7.63
N ALA A 247 16.53 33.59 -8.85
CA ALA A 247 16.51 32.70 -9.97
C ALA A 247 17.78 32.95 -10.81
N TYR A 248 18.51 31.86 -11.07
CA TYR A 248 19.69 31.85 -11.95
C TYR A 248 19.24 31.27 -13.28
N VAL A 249 19.33 32.05 -14.33
CA VAL A 249 18.82 31.71 -15.65
C VAL A 249 19.97 31.67 -16.65
N ALA A 250 20.08 30.53 -17.37
CA ALA A 250 20.92 30.41 -18.53
C ALA A 250 20.18 30.99 -19.75
N ASP A 251 20.53 32.22 -20.18
CA ASP A 251 19.76 33.06 -21.10
C ASP A 251 20.49 33.25 -22.45
N GLY A 252 20.88 32.13 -23.05
CA GLY A 252 21.49 32.09 -24.36
C GLY A 252 22.59 33.13 -24.49
N PHE A 253 22.50 33.99 -25.49
CA PHE A 253 23.48 35.07 -25.75
C PHE A 253 23.57 36.15 -24.68
N SER A 254 22.61 36.22 -23.76
CA SER A 254 22.63 37.13 -22.61
C SER A 254 23.37 36.55 -21.40
N GLY A 255 23.86 35.33 -21.50
CA GLY A 255 24.65 34.63 -20.50
C GLY A 255 23.87 34.25 -19.24
N LEU A 256 24.56 34.34 -18.09
CA LEU A 256 23.92 34.07 -16.80
C LEU A 256 23.19 35.33 -16.32
N GLN A 257 21.86 35.22 -16.15
CA GLN A 257 21.05 36.24 -15.51
C GLN A 257 20.73 35.84 -14.07
N ILE A 258 20.98 36.75 -13.10
CA ILE A 258 20.57 36.56 -11.71
C ILE A 258 19.40 37.49 -11.43
N ILE A 259 18.23 36.91 -11.19
CA ILE A 259 16.96 37.63 -11.05
C ILE A 259 16.51 37.57 -9.58
N ASP A 260 16.31 38.72 -8.97
CA ASP A 260 15.75 38.82 -7.63
C ASP A 260 14.25 38.51 -7.65
N ILE A 261 13.87 37.40 -7.06
CA ILE A 261 12.50 36.88 -6.96
C ILE A 261 11.92 36.99 -5.54
N SER A 262 12.57 37.74 -4.65
CA SER A 262 12.07 37.98 -3.28
C SER A 262 10.67 38.59 -3.26
N ASN A 263 10.30 39.32 -4.34
CA ASN A 263 8.92 39.68 -4.63
C ASN A 263 8.49 39.01 -5.93
N PRO A 264 7.79 37.89 -5.90
CA PRO A 264 7.43 37.12 -7.10
C PRO A 264 6.47 37.84 -8.05
N THR A 265 5.84 38.95 -7.63
CA THR A 265 4.96 39.75 -8.51
C THR A 265 5.72 40.75 -9.37
N THR A 266 6.93 41.10 -8.97
CA THR A 266 7.78 42.09 -9.66
C THR A 266 9.24 41.66 -9.59
N PRO A 267 9.62 40.55 -10.24
CA PRO A 267 11.00 40.11 -10.29
C PRO A 267 11.87 41.16 -10.99
N THR A 268 13.12 41.30 -10.56
CA THR A 268 14.02 42.32 -11.09
C THR A 268 15.42 41.76 -11.29
N LEU A 269 16.12 42.23 -12.32
CA LEU A 269 17.53 41.87 -12.52
C LEU A 269 18.35 42.28 -11.30
N LYS A 270 19.11 41.34 -10.73
CA LYS A 270 20.05 41.56 -9.64
C LYS A 270 21.44 41.77 -10.15
N GLY A 271 21.83 41.00 -11.13
CA GLY A 271 23.13 41.07 -11.81
C GLY A 271 23.17 40.08 -12.97
N ASN A 272 24.15 40.21 -13.79
CA ASN A 272 24.38 39.27 -14.89
C ASN A 272 25.86 39.08 -15.14
N TYR A 273 26.20 37.97 -15.73
CA TYR A 273 27.52 37.69 -16.30
C TYR A 273 27.33 37.27 -17.76
N ASP A 274 27.87 38.10 -18.67
CA ASP A 274 27.79 37.89 -20.11
C ASP A 274 28.73 36.73 -20.48
N THR A 275 28.14 35.63 -20.96
CA THR A 275 28.80 34.46 -21.51
C THR A 275 28.49 34.33 -23.00
N ASP A 276 29.09 33.36 -23.69
CA ASP A 276 28.93 33.27 -25.14
C ASP A 276 27.54 32.74 -25.56
N TYR A 277 27.11 31.62 -24.92
CA TYR A 277 25.79 31.01 -25.17
C TYR A 277 25.35 30.06 -24.04
N ALA A 278 24.81 30.63 -22.99
CA ALA A 278 24.41 29.84 -21.81
C ALA A 278 23.19 28.92 -22.10
N THR A 279 23.39 27.61 -21.93
CA THR A 279 22.38 26.56 -22.22
C THR A 279 21.83 25.91 -20.95
N ASP A 280 22.62 25.80 -19.90
CA ASP A 280 22.19 25.24 -18.63
C ASP A 280 22.95 25.86 -17.45
N VAL A 281 22.40 25.79 -16.24
CA VAL A 281 23.02 26.33 -15.04
C VAL A 281 22.75 25.49 -13.81
N GLN A 282 23.80 25.18 -13.07
CA GLN A 282 23.68 24.63 -11.71
C GLN A 282 24.43 25.49 -10.70
N VAL A 283 23.79 25.79 -9.59
CA VAL A 283 24.36 26.57 -8.49
C VAL A 283 24.72 25.67 -7.32
N VAL A 284 25.99 25.69 -6.94
CA VAL A 284 26.48 24.98 -5.75
C VAL A 284 27.31 25.94 -4.88
N GLY A 285 26.82 26.21 -3.71
CA GLY A 285 27.46 27.16 -2.78
C GLY A 285 27.56 28.58 -3.34
N ASN A 286 28.77 29.10 -3.52
CA ASN A 286 29.00 30.45 -4.03
C ASN A 286 29.32 30.51 -5.54
N TYR A 287 29.08 29.41 -6.25
CA TYR A 287 29.40 29.32 -7.66
C TYR A 287 28.22 28.91 -8.49
N ALA A 288 28.04 29.54 -9.64
CA ALA A 288 27.18 29.07 -10.74
C ALA A 288 28.08 28.38 -11.76
N TYR A 289 27.73 27.15 -12.10
CA TYR A 289 28.34 26.35 -13.15
C TYR A 289 27.42 26.43 -14.36
N VAL A 290 27.92 27.05 -15.44
CA VAL A 290 27.15 27.33 -16.65
C VAL A 290 27.69 26.50 -17.80
N ALA A 291 26.84 25.72 -18.43
CA ALA A 291 27.13 25.14 -19.74
C ALA A 291 26.96 26.26 -20.79
N ASP A 292 28.04 26.62 -21.48
CA ASP A 292 28.15 27.86 -22.25
C ASP A 292 28.54 27.62 -23.73
N GLY A 293 27.81 26.72 -24.38
CA GLY A 293 28.00 26.44 -25.80
C GLY A 293 29.45 26.18 -26.14
N TYR A 294 30.01 26.94 -27.13
CA TYR A 294 31.40 26.82 -27.57
C TYR A 294 32.44 27.28 -26.55
N SER A 295 32.03 27.96 -25.49
CA SER A 295 32.94 28.39 -24.42
C SER A 295 33.06 27.37 -23.29
N GLY A 296 32.41 26.21 -23.42
CA GLY A 296 32.51 25.08 -22.48
C GLY A 296 31.90 25.36 -21.13
N LEU A 297 32.50 24.83 -20.07
CA LEU A 297 32.04 25.02 -18.70
C LEU A 297 32.58 26.36 -18.14
N GLN A 298 31.69 27.28 -17.77
CA GLN A 298 32.01 28.50 -17.06
C GLN A 298 31.69 28.36 -15.56
N ILE A 299 32.65 28.69 -14.70
CA ILE A 299 32.45 28.75 -13.26
C ILE A 299 32.44 30.22 -12.83
N ILE A 300 31.30 30.69 -12.38
CA ILE A 300 31.02 32.08 -12.08
C ILE A 300 30.86 32.26 -10.57
N ASP A 301 31.66 33.11 -9.96
CA ASP A 301 31.56 33.48 -8.54
C ASP A 301 30.36 34.41 -8.35
N ILE A 302 29.33 33.89 -7.66
CA ILE A 302 28.07 34.55 -7.36
C ILE A 302 27.93 34.94 -5.87
N SER A 303 29.03 34.92 -5.11
CA SER A 303 29.04 35.35 -3.71
C SER A 303 28.51 36.79 -3.52
N ASN A 304 28.68 37.62 -4.55
CA ASN A 304 27.97 38.88 -4.69
C ASN A 304 27.08 38.87 -5.92
N PRO A 305 25.79 38.62 -5.79
CA PRO A 305 24.87 38.44 -6.91
C PRO A 305 24.63 39.71 -7.75
N THR A 306 25.08 40.89 -7.28
CA THR A 306 24.99 42.14 -8.07
C THR A 306 26.19 42.33 -9.03
N THR A 307 27.29 41.64 -8.79
CA THR A 307 28.49 41.73 -9.61
C THR A 307 29.16 40.35 -9.71
N PRO A 308 28.49 39.38 -10.38
CA PRO A 308 29.09 38.09 -10.60
C PRO A 308 30.39 38.19 -11.41
N THR A 309 31.33 37.32 -11.18
CA THR A 309 32.68 37.37 -11.87
C THR A 309 33.10 35.97 -12.26
N LEU A 310 33.81 35.86 -13.37
CA LEU A 310 34.41 34.61 -13.78
C LEU A 310 35.42 34.14 -12.73
N LYS A 311 35.28 32.90 -12.30
CA LYS A 311 36.20 32.24 -11.39
C LYS A 311 37.17 31.35 -12.11
N GLY A 312 36.75 30.64 -13.10
CA GLY A 312 37.50 29.79 -14.00
C GLY A 312 36.61 29.21 -15.09
N ASN A 313 37.23 28.60 -16.05
CA ASN A 313 36.52 27.93 -17.13
C ASN A 313 37.29 26.69 -17.59
N TYR A 314 36.59 25.78 -18.21
CA TYR A 314 37.13 24.63 -18.94
C TYR A 314 36.52 24.61 -20.34
N ASP A 315 37.34 24.81 -21.35
CA ASP A 315 36.97 24.90 -22.76
C ASP A 315 36.71 23.50 -23.31
N THR A 316 35.51 23.26 -23.90
CA THR A 316 35.07 22.01 -24.52
C THR A 316 34.50 22.31 -25.91
N ASP A 317 33.98 21.30 -26.60
CA ASP A 317 33.50 21.49 -27.96
C ASP A 317 32.17 22.27 -28.04
N TYR A 318 31.09 21.76 -27.36
CA TYR A 318 29.80 22.47 -27.27
C TYR A 318 28.95 21.92 -26.13
N THR A 319 28.86 22.63 -25.04
CA THR A 319 28.16 22.22 -23.84
C THR A 319 26.66 22.53 -23.91
N TYR A 320 25.82 21.56 -23.51
CA TYR A 320 24.37 21.68 -23.43
C TYR A 320 23.84 21.58 -22.02
N GLY A 321 24.30 20.60 -21.22
CA GLY A 321 23.84 20.32 -19.88
C GLY A 321 24.99 20.20 -18.90
N VAL A 322 24.75 20.54 -17.62
CA VAL A 322 25.74 20.41 -16.55
C VAL A 322 25.11 19.91 -15.26
N GLN A 323 25.78 18.92 -14.65
CA GLN A 323 25.48 18.53 -13.27
C GLN A 323 26.75 18.48 -12.43
N VAL A 324 26.69 19.02 -11.21
CA VAL A 324 27.79 19.02 -10.26
C VAL A 324 27.50 18.05 -9.12
N VAL A 325 28.42 17.10 -8.93
CA VAL A 325 28.38 16.17 -7.81
C VAL A 325 29.74 16.11 -7.14
N GLY A 326 29.81 16.49 -5.89
CA GLY A 326 31.04 16.55 -5.12
C GLY A 326 32.10 17.50 -5.76
N ASN A 327 33.25 16.95 -6.17
CA ASN A 327 34.35 17.71 -6.76
C ASN A 327 34.34 17.65 -8.29
N TYR A 328 33.30 17.15 -8.91
CA TYR A 328 33.24 16.99 -10.37
C TYR A 328 32.04 17.70 -10.97
N ALA A 329 32.23 18.34 -12.11
CA ALA A 329 31.19 18.74 -13.03
C ALA A 329 31.10 17.72 -14.15
N TYR A 330 29.89 17.17 -14.36
CA TYR A 330 29.54 16.28 -15.45
C TYR A 330 28.86 17.12 -16.51
N VAL A 331 29.40 17.13 -17.71
CA VAL A 331 28.97 18.01 -18.78
C VAL A 331 28.57 17.18 -19.98
N ALA A 332 27.35 17.41 -20.48
CA ALA A 332 26.90 16.91 -21.77
C ALA A 332 27.43 17.84 -22.88
N ASP A 333 28.38 17.35 -23.69
CA ASP A 333 29.24 18.15 -24.56
C ASP A 333 29.08 17.76 -26.05
N GLY A 334 27.85 17.74 -26.52
CA GLY A 334 27.50 17.49 -27.92
C GLY A 334 28.20 16.25 -28.47
N ASP A 335 28.94 16.45 -29.60
CA ASP A 335 29.71 15.39 -30.27
C ASP A 335 30.84 14.79 -29.41
N SER A 336 31.28 15.47 -28.37
CA SER A 336 32.30 14.97 -27.44
C SER A 336 31.76 14.12 -26.29
N GLY A 337 30.44 13.92 -26.22
CA GLY A 337 29.75 13.06 -25.27
C GLY A 337 29.78 13.59 -23.82
N LEU A 338 30.10 12.72 -22.86
CA LEU A 338 30.22 13.07 -21.46
C LEU A 338 31.64 13.53 -21.10
N GLN A 339 31.76 14.76 -20.58
CA GLN A 339 33.01 15.27 -20.02
C GLN A 339 32.92 15.31 -18.49
N ILE A 340 33.90 14.75 -17.78
CA ILE A 340 34.01 14.80 -16.32
C ILE A 340 35.15 15.78 -15.97
N ILE A 341 34.83 16.92 -15.37
CA ILE A 341 35.74 18.01 -15.09
C ILE A 341 35.99 18.11 -13.59
N ASP A 342 37.23 18.02 -13.17
CA ASP A 342 37.62 18.21 -11.77
C ASP A 342 37.54 19.70 -11.42
N ILE A 343 36.62 20.06 -10.55
CA ILE A 343 36.32 21.41 -10.07
C ILE A 343 36.73 21.63 -8.62
N SER A 344 37.56 20.74 -8.03
CA SER A 344 38.07 20.89 -6.67
C SER A 344 38.83 22.19 -6.46
N ASN A 345 39.44 22.71 -7.52
CA ASN A 345 39.91 24.07 -7.60
C ASN A 345 39.15 24.86 -8.68
N PRO A 346 38.15 25.64 -8.32
CA PRO A 346 37.29 26.33 -9.29
C PRO A 346 37.98 27.43 -10.13
N THR A 347 39.23 27.80 -9.78
CA THR A 347 40.02 28.75 -10.58
C THR A 347 40.81 28.10 -11.74
N THR A 348 40.99 26.78 -11.65
CA THR A 348 41.75 26.02 -12.67
C THR A 348 41.10 24.63 -12.78
N PRO A 349 39.87 24.54 -13.31
CA PRO A 349 39.24 23.26 -13.56
C PRO A 349 40.06 22.47 -14.61
N THR A 350 40.04 21.14 -14.48
CA THR A 350 40.81 20.25 -15.37
C THR A 350 40.00 19.03 -15.76
N LEU A 351 40.21 18.53 -16.98
CA LEU A 351 39.61 17.29 -17.40
C LEU A 351 40.05 16.15 -16.49
N LYS A 352 39.09 15.41 -15.98
CA LYS A 352 39.30 14.20 -15.20
C LYS A 352 39.23 12.94 -16.06
N GLY A 353 38.25 12.87 -16.93
CA GLY A 353 38.01 11.82 -17.89
C GLY A 353 36.85 12.18 -18.81
N ASN A 354 36.66 11.41 -19.83
CA ASN A 354 35.53 11.59 -20.73
C ASN A 354 35.08 10.26 -21.32
N TYR A 355 33.83 10.21 -21.76
CA TYR A 355 33.28 9.13 -22.56
C TYR A 355 32.63 9.74 -23.82
N ASP A 356 33.18 9.41 -24.99
CA ASP A 356 32.66 9.81 -26.28
C ASP A 356 31.41 8.96 -26.59
N THR A 357 30.22 9.59 -26.51
CA THR A 357 28.95 8.93 -26.83
C THR A 357 28.75 8.86 -28.34
N SER A 358 27.85 7.96 -28.80
CA SER A 358 27.66 7.74 -30.22
C SER A 358 26.77 8.79 -30.90
N GLY A 359 26.13 9.67 -30.14
CA GLY A 359 25.17 10.67 -30.58
C GLY A 359 25.58 12.08 -30.21
N TRP A 360 24.61 12.88 -29.87
CA TRP A 360 24.78 14.27 -29.49
C TRP A 360 24.35 14.47 -28.03
N ALA A 361 25.27 14.51 -27.10
CA ALA A 361 24.97 14.62 -25.66
C ALA A 361 24.36 15.97 -25.33
N LEU A 362 23.08 15.97 -24.94
CA LEU A 362 22.26 17.16 -24.68
C LEU A 362 21.95 17.39 -23.20
N GLY A 363 21.75 16.34 -22.44
CA GLY A 363 21.44 16.40 -21.02
C GLY A 363 22.15 15.31 -20.24
N VAL A 364 22.43 15.57 -18.96
CA VAL A 364 23.10 14.62 -18.07
C VAL A 364 22.47 14.63 -16.69
N GLN A 365 22.26 13.43 -16.13
CA GLN A 365 21.97 13.26 -14.71
C GLN A 365 22.89 12.19 -14.12
N VAL A 366 23.43 12.47 -12.94
CA VAL A 366 24.26 11.52 -12.18
C VAL A 366 23.48 10.99 -11.00
N VAL A 367 23.42 9.65 -10.91
CA VAL A 367 22.82 8.95 -9.77
C VAL A 367 23.79 7.84 -9.37
N GLY A 368 24.28 7.88 -8.13
CA GLY A 368 25.28 6.93 -7.65
C GLY A 368 26.55 6.94 -8.49
N ASN A 369 26.91 5.78 -9.01
CA ASN A 369 28.11 5.57 -9.84
C ASN A 369 27.82 5.71 -11.35
N TYR A 370 26.64 6.16 -11.76
CA TYR A 370 26.26 6.24 -13.16
C TYR A 370 25.91 7.65 -13.60
N ALA A 371 26.36 8.02 -14.79
CA ALA A 371 25.90 9.18 -15.53
C ALA A 371 24.92 8.71 -16.62
N TYR A 372 23.71 9.25 -16.57
CA TYR A 372 22.66 9.04 -17.55
C TYR A 372 22.71 10.22 -18.53
N VAL A 373 23.00 9.94 -19.79
CA VAL A 373 23.18 10.98 -20.82
C VAL A 373 22.06 10.86 -21.85
N ALA A 374 21.31 11.94 -22.04
CA ALA A 374 20.40 12.07 -23.16
C ALA A 374 21.21 12.42 -24.41
N ASP A 375 21.37 11.47 -25.35
CA ASP A 375 22.37 11.44 -26.41
C ASP A 375 21.73 11.64 -27.80
N GLY A 376 20.78 12.57 -27.89
CA GLY A 376 20.12 12.91 -29.15
C GLY A 376 19.51 11.67 -29.82
N ASP A 377 19.83 11.47 -31.11
CA ASP A 377 19.32 10.36 -31.92
C ASP A 377 19.86 8.98 -31.46
N SER A 378 20.83 8.93 -30.57
CA SER A 378 21.32 7.68 -29.93
C SER A 378 20.60 7.34 -28.61
N GLY A 379 19.61 8.11 -28.23
CA GLY A 379 18.73 7.87 -27.12
C GLY A 379 19.39 8.06 -25.75
N LEU A 380 19.20 7.13 -24.82
CA LEU A 380 19.76 7.15 -23.47
C LEU A 380 21.07 6.36 -23.44
N GLN A 381 22.14 6.98 -22.95
CA GLN A 381 23.41 6.30 -22.63
C GLN A 381 23.58 6.25 -21.10
N ILE A 382 23.96 5.10 -20.56
CA ILE A 382 24.25 4.88 -19.14
C ILE A 382 25.75 4.61 -19.02
N ILE A 383 26.48 5.49 -18.37
CA ILE A 383 27.94 5.49 -18.30
C ILE A 383 28.38 5.26 -16.86
N ASP A 384 29.13 4.21 -16.61
CA ASP A 384 29.76 3.95 -15.33
C ASP A 384 30.87 4.97 -15.08
N ILE A 385 30.72 5.75 -14.02
CA ILE A 385 31.62 6.82 -13.57
C ILE A 385 32.27 6.53 -12.21
N SER A 386 32.19 5.29 -11.73
CA SER A 386 32.82 4.84 -10.48
C SER A 386 34.33 5.11 -10.49
N ASN A 387 34.97 5.03 -11.67
CA ASN A 387 36.30 5.55 -11.93
C ASN A 387 36.22 6.77 -12.85
N PRO A 388 36.17 8.01 -12.35
CA PRO A 388 36.00 9.21 -13.18
C PRO A 388 37.18 9.53 -14.11
N THR A 389 38.30 8.81 -14.01
CA THR A 389 39.42 8.94 -14.98
C THR A 389 39.29 8.03 -16.18
N ASN A 390 38.42 7.04 -16.13
CA ASN A 390 38.18 6.07 -17.21
C ASN A 390 36.74 5.60 -17.17
N PRO A 391 35.76 6.49 -17.49
CA PRO A 391 34.36 6.12 -17.55
C PRO A 391 34.11 5.12 -18.68
N ASN A 392 33.11 4.22 -18.51
CA ASN A 392 32.78 3.17 -19.46
C ASN A 392 31.28 3.12 -19.73
N LEU A 393 30.90 2.71 -20.96
CA LEU A 393 29.50 2.44 -21.25
C LEU A 393 29.01 1.24 -20.44
N LYS A 394 27.94 1.44 -19.70
CA LYS A 394 27.25 0.38 -18.95
C LYS A 394 26.10 -0.20 -19.75
N GLY A 395 25.35 0.66 -20.43
CA GLY A 395 24.23 0.27 -21.25
C GLY A 395 23.70 1.44 -22.04
N ASN A 396 22.83 1.16 -23.00
CA ASN A 396 22.15 2.19 -23.77
C ASN A 396 20.75 1.73 -24.20
N TYR A 397 19.89 2.68 -24.45
CA TYR A 397 18.59 2.46 -25.04
C TYR A 397 18.35 3.46 -26.17
N ASP A 398 18.30 2.95 -27.40
CA ASP A 398 17.98 3.76 -28.60
C ASP A 398 16.50 4.14 -28.57
N THR A 399 16.21 5.43 -28.39
CA THR A 399 14.84 5.94 -28.37
C THR A 399 14.38 6.24 -29.80
N SER A 400 13.07 6.30 -30.01
CA SER A 400 12.50 6.50 -31.34
C SER A 400 12.56 7.95 -31.84
N GLY A 401 12.95 8.90 -30.98
CA GLY A 401 13.05 10.33 -31.25
C GLY A 401 14.45 10.85 -31.09
N SER A 402 14.60 12.00 -30.50
CA SER A 402 15.89 12.60 -30.15
C SER A 402 15.87 12.97 -28.68
N ALA A 403 16.61 12.22 -27.85
CA ALA A 403 16.67 12.39 -26.41
C ALA A 403 17.28 13.74 -26.03
N GLN A 404 16.51 14.61 -25.43
CA GLN A 404 16.87 16.00 -25.10
C GLN A 404 17.30 16.16 -23.64
N SER A 405 16.63 15.48 -22.73
CA SER A 405 16.94 15.50 -21.30
C SER A 405 16.54 14.19 -20.65
N VAL A 406 17.13 13.91 -19.52
CA VAL A 406 16.86 12.70 -18.72
C VAL A 406 16.68 13.05 -17.26
N GLN A 407 15.72 12.41 -16.61
CA GLN A 407 15.57 12.40 -15.16
C GLN A 407 15.40 10.98 -14.67
N VAL A 408 16.22 10.57 -13.71
CA VAL A 408 16.16 9.24 -13.10
C VAL A 408 15.48 9.34 -11.74
N VAL A 409 14.46 8.53 -11.54
CA VAL A 409 13.74 8.43 -10.26
C VAL A 409 13.53 6.94 -9.97
N GLY A 410 14.14 6.46 -8.90
CA GLY A 410 14.16 5.01 -8.61
C GLY A 410 14.75 4.24 -9.77
N ASN A 411 14.12 3.15 -10.15
CA ASN A 411 14.57 2.24 -11.21
C ASN A 411 14.20 2.66 -12.64
N TYR A 412 13.78 3.92 -12.84
CA TYR A 412 13.35 4.40 -14.16
C TYR A 412 14.04 5.69 -14.57
N ALA A 413 14.52 5.72 -15.80
CA ALA A 413 14.91 6.94 -16.48
C ALA A 413 13.72 7.48 -17.29
N TYR A 414 13.40 8.73 -17.06
CA TYR A 414 12.39 9.49 -17.80
C TYR A 414 13.10 10.36 -18.82
N VAL A 415 13.00 10.00 -20.08
CA VAL A 415 13.69 10.68 -21.19
C VAL A 415 12.70 11.51 -21.99
N ALA A 416 12.96 12.81 -22.11
CA ALA A 416 12.27 13.67 -23.03
C ALA A 416 12.83 13.45 -24.44
N ASP A 417 12.10 12.72 -25.29
CA ASP A 417 12.55 12.15 -26.55
C ASP A 417 12.08 12.98 -27.78
N GLY A 418 12.08 14.28 -27.68
CA GLY A 418 11.66 15.17 -28.75
C GLY A 418 10.31 14.76 -29.37
N ASN A 419 10.30 14.47 -30.65
CA ASN A 419 9.10 14.00 -31.37
C ASN A 419 8.64 12.60 -30.93
N GLY A 420 9.48 11.85 -30.20
CA GLY A 420 9.16 10.57 -29.60
C GLY A 420 8.35 10.67 -28.30
N GLY A 421 8.21 11.89 -27.74
CA GLY A 421 7.50 12.17 -26.51
C GLY A 421 8.29 11.77 -25.26
N LEU A 422 7.60 11.36 -24.20
CA LEU A 422 8.24 10.87 -22.97
C LEU A 422 8.49 9.36 -23.07
N LYS A 423 9.73 8.94 -22.87
CA LYS A 423 10.10 7.53 -22.70
C LYS A 423 10.36 7.26 -21.22
N ILE A 424 9.85 6.13 -20.74
CA ILE A 424 10.12 5.63 -19.41
C ILE A 424 10.89 4.32 -19.58
N ILE A 425 12.16 4.32 -19.20
CA ILE A 425 13.11 3.25 -19.46
C ILE A 425 13.50 2.67 -18.09
N SER A 426 13.38 1.36 -17.91
CA SER A 426 13.94 0.69 -16.74
C SER A 426 15.47 0.72 -16.84
N VAL A 427 16.12 1.19 -15.78
CA VAL A 427 17.59 1.28 -15.70
C VAL A 427 18.18 0.22 -14.78
N SER A 428 17.33 -0.67 -14.28
CA SER A 428 17.63 -1.82 -13.42
C SER A 428 17.49 -3.17 -14.13
N SER A 429 17.39 -3.20 -15.45
CA SER A 429 17.26 -4.44 -16.21
C SER A 429 18.44 -4.66 -17.14
N PHE A 430 19.08 -5.82 -16.99
CA PHE A 430 20.23 -6.24 -17.81
C PHE A 430 19.88 -7.55 -18.55
N THR A 431 20.45 -7.76 -19.72
CA THR A 431 20.24 -8.99 -20.48
C THR A 431 21.60 -9.54 -20.94
N THR A 432 21.84 -10.84 -20.71
CA THR A 432 23.07 -11.48 -21.17
C THR A 432 23.03 -11.74 -22.68
N THR A 433 24.19 -11.85 -23.26
CA THR A 433 24.39 -12.09 -24.70
C THR A 433 24.90 -13.52 -24.96
N ALA A 434 25.08 -13.86 -26.24
CA ALA A 434 25.69 -15.16 -26.60
C ALA A 434 27.25 -15.13 -26.50
N GLN A 435 27.82 -14.19 -25.79
CA GLN A 435 29.24 -14.03 -25.53
C GLN A 435 29.47 -13.86 -24.05
N GLN A 436 30.74 -13.89 -23.61
CA GLN A 436 31.06 -13.65 -22.22
C GLN A 436 30.59 -12.27 -21.79
N ASP A 437 29.73 -12.21 -20.77
CA ASP A 437 29.22 -10.99 -20.18
C ASP A 437 29.87 -10.75 -18.80
N ILE A 438 30.11 -9.47 -18.49
CA ILE A 438 30.49 -9.01 -17.16
C ILE A 438 29.44 -7.96 -16.76
N ILE A 439 28.54 -8.37 -15.87
CA ILE A 439 27.45 -7.52 -15.35
C ILE A 439 27.72 -7.27 -13.87
N ASP A 440 27.78 -6.01 -13.46
CA ASP A 440 27.82 -5.55 -12.07
C ASP A 440 26.72 -4.52 -11.89
N ALA A 441 25.64 -4.89 -11.22
CA ALA A 441 24.44 -4.07 -11.12
C ALA A 441 24.46 -3.07 -9.93
N ASP A 442 25.43 -3.25 -8.98
CA ASP A 442 25.77 -2.37 -7.86
C ASP A 442 24.68 -2.13 -6.80
N TYR A 443 23.69 -1.24 -7.02
CA TYR A 443 22.69 -0.85 -6.03
C TYR A 443 21.30 -0.73 -6.66
N GLY A 444 20.29 -1.22 -5.97
CA GLY A 444 18.90 -1.15 -6.40
C GLY A 444 18.28 -2.52 -6.53
N GLU A 445 17.01 -2.58 -6.93
CA GLU A 445 16.34 -3.84 -7.27
C GLU A 445 16.60 -4.12 -8.75
N ASP A 446 17.55 -4.99 -9.05
CA ASP A 446 17.99 -5.26 -10.40
C ASP A 446 17.38 -6.55 -10.96
N THR A 447 17.12 -6.54 -12.25
CA THR A 447 16.62 -7.73 -12.97
C THR A 447 17.60 -8.12 -14.05
N ILE A 448 18.21 -9.28 -13.92
CA ILE A 448 19.10 -9.84 -14.94
C ILE A 448 18.37 -10.97 -15.66
N THR A 449 18.18 -10.79 -16.95
CA THR A 449 17.54 -11.80 -17.82
C THR A 449 18.58 -12.54 -18.65
N SER A 450 18.51 -13.87 -18.64
CA SER A 450 19.39 -14.72 -19.43
C SER A 450 18.64 -15.89 -20.06
N THR A 451 19.24 -16.46 -21.09
CA THR A 451 18.90 -17.82 -21.53
C THR A 451 19.92 -18.80 -20.99
N TRP A 452 19.51 -20.05 -20.79
CA TRP A 452 20.43 -21.12 -20.39
C TRP A 452 21.67 -21.22 -21.27
N ALA A 453 21.52 -21.03 -22.60
CA ALA A 453 22.62 -21.06 -23.55
C ALA A 453 23.58 -19.87 -23.39
N ASN A 454 23.08 -18.70 -23.03
CA ASN A 454 23.90 -17.51 -22.79
C ASN A 454 24.72 -17.65 -21.51
N LEU A 455 24.14 -18.11 -20.40
CA LEU A 455 24.83 -18.31 -19.12
C LEU A 455 26.04 -19.30 -19.20
N GLN A 456 26.18 -20.08 -20.27
CA GLN A 456 27.28 -21.02 -20.43
C GLN A 456 28.51 -20.41 -21.11
N GLN A 457 28.61 -19.10 -21.20
CA GLN A 457 29.66 -18.37 -21.91
C GLN A 457 30.81 -17.89 -21.00
N ASN A 458 30.92 -18.40 -19.77
CA ASN A 458 31.84 -17.97 -18.72
C ASN A 458 31.58 -16.52 -18.24
N ASP A 459 30.33 -16.23 -17.98
CA ASP A 459 29.87 -14.94 -17.54
C ASP A 459 30.29 -14.65 -16.09
N THR A 460 30.34 -13.37 -15.77
CA THR A 460 30.44 -12.88 -14.39
C THR A 460 29.29 -11.91 -14.14
N ILE A 461 28.33 -12.34 -13.35
CA ILE A 461 27.10 -11.60 -13.08
C ILE A 461 27.01 -11.38 -11.57
N LYS A 462 27.03 -10.12 -11.18
CA LYS A 462 26.89 -9.68 -9.81
C LYS A 462 25.66 -8.77 -9.72
N ALA A 463 24.69 -9.12 -8.90
CA ALA A 463 23.49 -8.36 -8.72
C ALA A 463 23.70 -7.11 -7.85
N GLY A 464 24.48 -7.21 -6.78
CA GLY A 464 24.83 -6.03 -5.99
C GLY A 464 24.16 -5.99 -4.62
N ASN A 465 23.64 -4.81 -4.25
CA ASN A 465 22.88 -4.61 -3.04
C ASN A 465 21.45 -4.24 -3.42
N GLY A 466 20.50 -4.99 -2.95
CA GLY A 466 19.09 -4.79 -3.25
C GLY A 466 18.31 -6.06 -3.04
N THR A 467 17.17 -6.16 -3.65
CA THR A 467 16.44 -7.42 -3.83
C THR A 467 16.42 -7.73 -5.32
N ASP A 468 17.37 -8.53 -5.75
CA ASP A 468 17.68 -8.69 -7.15
C ASP A 468 17.09 -9.99 -7.73
N THR A 469 16.66 -9.91 -8.97
CA THR A 469 15.98 -11.03 -9.65
C THR A 469 16.80 -11.56 -10.80
N LEU A 470 17.09 -12.86 -10.78
CA LEU A 470 17.65 -13.58 -11.91
C LEU A 470 16.55 -14.31 -12.68
N ILE A 471 16.38 -13.98 -13.94
CA ILE A 471 15.44 -14.64 -14.84
C ILE A 471 16.21 -15.54 -15.81
N ILE A 472 15.90 -16.83 -15.81
CA ILE A 472 16.53 -17.80 -16.73
C ILE A 472 15.46 -18.49 -17.58
N SER A 473 15.68 -18.52 -18.89
CA SER A 473 14.79 -19.18 -19.84
C SER A 473 15.51 -20.17 -20.73
N GLY A 474 14.75 -20.98 -21.47
CA GLY A 474 15.30 -21.98 -22.41
C GLY A 474 15.66 -23.28 -21.73
N GLY A 475 16.76 -23.91 -22.16
CA GLY A 475 17.13 -25.25 -21.73
C GLY A 475 16.35 -26.35 -22.43
N THR A 476 16.61 -27.61 -22.04
CA THR A 476 15.97 -28.84 -22.51
C THR A 476 15.65 -29.73 -21.31
N ASP A 477 14.81 -30.74 -21.48
CA ASP A 477 14.43 -31.69 -20.42
C ASP A 477 15.63 -32.45 -19.78
N ASN A 478 16.82 -32.37 -20.37
CA ASN A 478 18.03 -33.00 -19.82
C ASN A 478 18.95 -32.02 -19.11
N ASP A 479 18.64 -30.73 -19.13
CA ASP A 479 19.44 -29.72 -18.44
C ASP A 479 19.05 -29.65 -16.95
N ILE A 480 20.05 -29.44 -16.10
CA ILE A 480 19.84 -29.31 -14.65
C ILE A 480 20.51 -28.02 -14.18
N ILE A 481 19.81 -27.24 -13.43
CA ILE A 481 20.35 -26.08 -12.74
C ILE A 481 20.36 -26.35 -11.23
N TYR A 482 21.54 -26.21 -10.61
CA TYR A 482 21.69 -26.20 -9.18
C TYR A 482 21.87 -24.77 -8.71
N ILE A 483 21.01 -24.34 -7.78
CA ILE A 483 21.02 -23.01 -7.18
C ILE A 483 21.28 -23.17 -5.68
N ASP A 484 22.34 -22.56 -5.17
CA ASP A 484 22.60 -22.37 -3.74
C ASP A 484 22.52 -20.88 -3.44
N ALA A 485 21.36 -20.42 -3.02
CA ALA A 485 21.09 -19.02 -2.75
C ALA A 485 21.96 -18.45 -1.60
N SER A 486 22.42 -19.34 -0.70
CA SER A 486 23.29 -18.99 0.43
C SER A 486 24.75 -18.71 0.03
N ASN A 487 25.15 -19.09 -1.19
CA ASN A 487 26.52 -18.96 -1.65
C ASN A 487 26.84 -17.56 -2.13
N THR A 488 27.53 -16.79 -1.31
CA THR A 488 27.90 -15.38 -1.58
C THR A 488 28.92 -15.17 -2.69
N THR A 489 29.47 -16.25 -3.29
CA THR A 489 30.52 -16.15 -4.31
C THR A 489 30.11 -16.74 -5.65
N ASN A 490 29.20 -17.70 -5.69
CA ASN A 490 28.61 -18.26 -6.92
C ASN A 490 27.36 -19.06 -6.58
N GLN A 491 26.19 -18.51 -6.85
CA GLN A 491 24.91 -19.13 -6.56
C GLN A 491 24.50 -20.21 -7.58
N LEU A 492 25.10 -20.23 -8.79
CA LEU A 492 24.79 -21.24 -9.80
C LEU A 492 25.99 -22.17 -10.04
N ASP A 493 25.75 -23.48 -10.08
CA ASP A 493 26.79 -24.48 -10.46
C ASP A 493 26.87 -24.64 -11.99
N ILE A 494 27.33 -23.56 -12.66
CA ILE A 494 27.57 -23.56 -14.11
C ILE A 494 29.06 -23.45 -14.36
N PRO A 495 29.71 -24.43 -15.04
CA PRO A 495 31.15 -24.41 -15.27
C PRO A 495 31.64 -23.16 -15.97
N GLY A 496 32.48 -22.38 -15.30
CA GLY A 496 33.10 -21.15 -15.82
C GLY A 496 32.30 -19.87 -15.62
N THR A 497 31.03 -19.96 -15.28
CA THR A 497 30.16 -18.81 -15.01
C THR A 497 30.09 -18.52 -13.49
N ILE A 498 30.13 -17.28 -13.11
CA ILE A 498 30.03 -16.80 -11.73
C ILE A 498 28.78 -15.92 -11.64
N VAL A 499 27.84 -16.32 -10.78
CA VAL A 499 26.59 -15.58 -10.54
C VAL A 499 26.36 -15.48 -9.04
N PHE A 500 26.19 -14.27 -8.51
CA PHE A 500 25.94 -14.07 -7.09
C PHE A 500 25.24 -12.75 -6.77
N GLY A 501 24.64 -12.69 -5.58
CA GLY A 501 23.96 -11.52 -5.05
C GLY A 501 22.47 -11.45 -5.39
N PHE A 502 21.85 -12.57 -5.79
CA PHE A 502 20.41 -12.63 -6.07
C PHE A 502 19.64 -13.20 -4.88
N GLU A 503 18.49 -12.60 -4.60
CA GLU A 503 17.50 -13.04 -3.62
C GLU A 503 16.29 -13.69 -4.28
N ARG A 504 16.08 -13.45 -5.59
CA ARG A 504 14.95 -13.95 -6.36
C ARG A 504 15.38 -14.68 -7.63
N PHE A 505 14.72 -15.79 -7.90
CA PHE A 505 15.01 -16.65 -9.05
C PHE A 505 13.73 -16.95 -9.82
N ASP A 506 13.55 -16.36 -11.02
CA ASP A 506 12.45 -16.67 -11.93
C ASP A 506 12.95 -17.55 -13.10
N LEU A 507 12.72 -18.84 -12.97
CA LEU A 507 13.02 -19.84 -13.99
C LEU A 507 11.74 -20.40 -14.61
N SER A 508 10.62 -19.68 -14.53
CA SER A 508 9.31 -20.13 -15.02
C SER A 508 9.28 -20.48 -16.51
N SER A 509 10.27 -20.02 -17.27
CA SER A 509 10.48 -20.33 -18.69
C SER A 509 11.65 -21.28 -18.97
N PHE A 510 12.20 -21.92 -17.95
CA PHE A 510 13.23 -22.95 -18.08
C PHE A 510 12.59 -24.33 -18.25
N THR A 511 13.17 -25.16 -19.11
CA THR A 511 12.57 -26.46 -19.47
C THR A 511 13.15 -27.63 -18.70
N GLY A 512 14.36 -27.53 -18.15
CA GLY A 512 15.04 -28.59 -17.40
C GLY A 512 14.66 -28.66 -15.93
N THR A 513 15.35 -29.50 -15.19
CA THR A 513 15.16 -29.69 -13.75
C THR A 513 15.92 -28.64 -12.94
N ILE A 514 15.30 -28.13 -11.90
CA ILE A 514 15.88 -27.18 -10.97
C ILE A 514 16.04 -27.84 -9.60
N SER A 515 17.20 -27.62 -8.99
CA SER A 515 17.46 -27.96 -7.61
C SER A 515 17.86 -26.67 -6.89
N PHE A 516 17.02 -26.20 -5.99
CA PHE A 516 17.19 -24.97 -5.25
C PHE A 516 17.42 -25.25 -3.77
N ASP A 517 18.52 -24.72 -3.24
CA ASP A 517 18.81 -24.64 -1.81
C ASP A 517 18.80 -23.15 -1.40
N GLY A 518 17.84 -22.76 -0.56
CA GLY A 518 17.63 -21.40 -0.10
C GLY A 518 18.56 -20.98 1.04
N THR A 519 18.16 -19.96 1.75
CA THR A 519 18.92 -19.30 2.81
C THR A 519 18.29 -19.51 4.22
N THR A 520 18.58 -18.62 5.15
CA THR A 520 17.85 -18.47 6.43
C THR A 520 16.98 -17.21 6.42
N GLY A 521 16.83 -16.57 5.30
CA GLY A 521 15.98 -15.40 5.07
C GLY A 521 14.84 -15.75 4.12
N ASN A 522 14.00 -14.79 3.79
CA ASN A 522 12.87 -15.03 2.90
C ASN A 522 13.36 -15.24 1.46
N ASP A 523 13.15 -16.42 0.95
CA ASP A 523 13.56 -16.84 -0.40
C ASP A 523 12.38 -16.78 -1.37
N TRP A 524 12.66 -16.48 -2.63
CA TRP A 524 11.64 -16.42 -3.66
C TRP A 524 12.11 -17.16 -4.92
N ILE A 525 11.40 -18.23 -5.29
CA ILE A 525 11.72 -19.06 -6.43
C ILE A 525 10.48 -19.42 -7.24
N LYS A 526 10.55 -19.22 -8.55
CA LYS A 526 9.66 -19.80 -9.54
C LYS A 526 10.44 -20.75 -10.44
N ALA A 527 10.15 -22.01 -10.36
CA ALA A 527 10.71 -23.04 -11.22
C ALA A 527 9.89 -23.19 -12.52
N GLY A 528 10.30 -24.09 -13.38
CA GLY A 528 9.86 -24.16 -14.76
C GLY A 528 8.96 -25.34 -15.11
N THR A 529 9.41 -26.19 -16.05
CA THR A 529 8.60 -27.31 -16.56
C THR A 529 9.16 -28.67 -16.19
N GLY A 530 10.28 -28.75 -15.47
CA GLY A 530 10.90 -29.99 -14.99
C GLY A 530 10.21 -30.58 -13.76
N ASP A 531 10.62 -31.75 -13.30
CA ASP A 531 10.32 -32.24 -11.97
C ASP A 531 11.35 -31.61 -11.01
N ASP A 532 10.97 -30.55 -10.27
CA ASP A 532 11.88 -29.68 -9.57
C ASP A 532 11.96 -30.01 -8.06
N ILE A 533 13.06 -29.64 -7.43
CA ILE A 533 13.28 -29.79 -5.99
C ILE A 533 13.63 -28.42 -5.41
N LEU A 534 12.74 -27.86 -4.60
CA LEU A 534 12.91 -26.54 -3.99
C LEU A 534 12.94 -26.70 -2.47
N ILE A 535 14.08 -26.33 -1.85
CA ILE A 535 14.28 -26.34 -0.40
C ILE A 535 14.66 -24.94 0.03
N ALA A 536 13.77 -24.24 0.73
CA ALA A 536 14.00 -22.84 1.07
C ALA A 536 14.76 -22.64 2.39
N GLY A 537 14.34 -23.23 3.50
CA GLY A 537 15.14 -23.20 4.74
C GLY A 537 14.43 -22.59 5.94
N ASP A 538 15.01 -21.58 6.57
CA ASP A 538 14.31 -20.75 7.57
C ASP A 538 13.92 -19.45 6.85
N GLY A 539 12.75 -18.93 7.06
CA GLY A 539 12.27 -17.70 6.40
C GLY A 539 10.78 -17.76 6.07
N ASN A 540 10.22 -16.72 5.53
CA ASN A 540 8.87 -16.78 4.95
C ASN A 540 9.03 -16.84 3.44
N ASP A 541 8.96 -18.04 2.90
CA ASP A 541 9.44 -18.35 1.58
C ASP A 541 8.30 -18.48 0.56
N TYR A 542 8.59 -18.16 -0.68
CA TYR A 542 7.68 -18.35 -1.80
C TYR A 542 8.23 -19.39 -2.77
N LEU A 543 7.57 -20.54 -2.87
CA LEU A 543 7.98 -21.67 -3.68
C LEU A 543 6.92 -21.96 -4.75
N ASN A 544 7.29 -21.80 -6.01
CA ASN A 544 6.48 -22.18 -7.15
C ASN A 544 7.27 -23.21 -7.98
N GLY A 545 6.84 -24.48 -7.94
CA GLY A 545 7.48 -25.55 -8.71
C GLY A 545 7.24 -25.44 -10.22
N GLY A 546 6.19 -24.70 -10.63
CA GLY A 546 5.78 -24.63 -12.02
C GLY A 546 4.97 -25.85 -12.43
N VAL A 547 5.02 -26.20 -13.74
CA VAL A 547 4.29 -27.38 -14.22
C VAL A 547 5.12 -28.64 -14.03
N SER A 548 4.52 -29.79 -13.78
CA SER A 548 5.10 -31.11 -13.53
C SER A 548 5.02 -31.52 -12.05
N ALA A 549 5.77 -32.53 -11.62
CA ALA A 549 5.61 -33.08 -10.27
C ALA A 549 6.78 -32.65 -9.39
N ASP A 550 6.58 -31.67 -8.55
CA ASP A 550 7.62 -30.97 -7.83
C ASP A 550 7.68 -31.36 -6.34
N LEU A 551 8.86 -31.22 -5.76
CA LEU A 551 9.07 -31.34 -4.33
C LEU A 551 9.36 -29.94 -3.74
N LEU A 552 8.47 -29.47 -2.89
CA LEU A 552 8.52 -28.15 -2.25
C LEU A 552 8.70 -28.33 -0.75
N ILE A 553 9.74 -27.72 -0.17
CA ILE A 553 10.08 -27.75 1.25
C ILE A 553 10.38 -26.33 1.68
N GLY A 554 9.46 -25.68 2.39
CA GLY A 554 9.66 -24.32 2.94
C GLY A 554 10.58 -24.36 4.14
N GLY A 555 10.17 -25.03 5.19
CA GLY A 555 11.03 -25.24 6.36
C GLY A 555 10.52 -24.58 7.62
N LYS A 556 11.14 -23.48 8.08
CA LYS A 556 10.61 -22.69 9.20
C LYS A 556 10.23 -21.31 8.73
N GLY A 557 9.07 -20.87 9.14
CA GLY A 557 8.49 -19.58 8.80
C GLY A 557 7.13 -19.79 8.16
N ASN A 558 6.53 -18.71 7.68
CA ASN A 558 5.21 -18.81 7.07
C ASN A 558 5.39 -18.85 5.55
N ASP A 559 5.34 -20.05 5.00
CA ASP A 559 5.70 -20.31 3.62
C ASP A 559 4.48 -20.28 2.68
N THR A 560 4.72 -19.94 1.44
CA THR A 560 3.71 -19.94 0.38
C THR A 560 4.11 -20.88 -0.73
N TYR A 561 3.22 -21.85 -1.01
CA TYR A 561 3.41 -22.88 -2.02
C TYR A 561 2.42 -22.71 -3.15
N MET A 562 2.91 -22.64 -4.38
CA MET A 562 2.06 -22.69 -5.57
C MET A 562 1.95 -24.14 -6.06
N VAL A 563 0.72 -24.60 -6.28
CA VAL A 563 0.42 -25.96 -6.72
C VAL A 563 -0.46 -25.94 -7.96
N ASP A 564 0.02 -26.58 -9.01
CA ASP A 564 -0.73 -26.72 -10.27
C ASP A 564 -0.80 -28.16 -10.79
N ASN A 565 -0.08 -29.10 -10.15
CA ASN A 565 -0.02 -30.49 -10.56
C ASN A 565 -0.36 -31.45 -9.41
N VAL A 566 -1.10 -32.50 -9.72
CA VAL A 566 -1.45 -33.54 -8.74
C VAL A 566 -0.25 -34.33 -8.21
N GLY A 567 0.88 -34.30 -8.92
CA GLY A 567 2.13 -34.90 -8.54
C GLY A 567 2.98 -34.12 -7.54
N ASP A 568 2.62 -32.87 -7.28
CA ASP A 568 3.35 -32.00 -6.36
C ASP A 568 3.34 -32.56 -4.94
N VAL A 569 4.46 -32.36 -4.28
CA VAL A 569 4.68 -32.81 -2.91
C VAL A 569 5.17 -31.65 -2.08
N ILE A 570 4.34 -31.16 -1.18
CA ILE A 570 4.78 -30.24 -0.13
C ILE A 570 5.18 -31.07 1.09
N ALA A 571 6.36 -30.79 1.64
CA ALA A 571 6.87 -31.45 2.83
C ALA A 571 7.17 -30.42 3.94
N GLU A 572 6.25 -30.32 4.90
CA GLU A 572 6.38 -29.45 6.05
C GLU A 572 6.77 -30.16 7.33
N GLY A 573 7.63 -29.47 8.11
CA GLY A 573 8.09 -29.92 9.42
C GLY A 573 7.07 -29.62 10.54
N LEU A 574 7.28 -30.23 11.71
CA LEU A 574 6.52 -29.85 12.90
C LEU A 574 6.98 -28.45 13.38
N ASN A 575 6.06 -27.53 13.59
CA ASN A 575 6.32 -26.15 13.94
C ASN A 575 7.10 -25.40 12.83
N GLY A 576 6.80 -25.70 11.56
CA GLY A 576 7.28 -24.96 10.40
C GLY A 576 6.85 -23.51 10.44
N GLY A 577 5.57 -23.27 10.65
CA GLY A 577 4.97 -21.95 10.70
C GLY A 577 3.46 -21.98 10.51
N ILE A 578 2.92 -20.99 9.86
CA ILE A 578 1.55 -20.96 9.34
C ILE A 578 1.64 -20.85 7.81
N ASP A 579 1.48 -21.98 7.16
CA ASP A 579 1.83 -22.13 5.76
C ASP A 579 0.60 -22.03 4.86
N THR A 580 0.79 -21.47 3.68
CA THR A 580 -0.28 -21.25 2.72
C THR A 580 -0.03 -22.00 1.42
N VAL A 581 -1.00 -22.80 1.01
CA VAL A 581 -1.01 -23.43 -0.32
C VAL A 581 -1.97 -22.66 -1.22
N GLU A 582 -1.45 -22.17 -2.34
CA GLU A 582 -2.25 -21.59 -3.42
C GLU A 582 -2.35 -22.63 -4.55
N SER A 583 -3.57 -23.11 -4.81
CA SER A 583 -3.73 -24.23 -5.75
C SER A 583 -4.65 -23.87 -6.91
N SER A 584 -4.20 -24.12 -8.14
CA SER A 584 -5.01 -24.03 -9.37
C SER A 584 -5.76 -25.34 -9.70
N ILE A 585 -5.64 -26.36 -8.86
CA ILE A 585 -6.29 -27.67 -8.99
C ILE A 585 -7.02 -28.07 -7.71
N THR A 586 -7.79 -29.15 -7.75
CA THR A 586 -8.35 -29.75 -6.54
C THR A 586 -7.23 -30.27 -5.66
N TRP A 587 -7.15 -29.80 -4.39
CA TRP A 587 -6.05 -30.10 -3.50
C TRP A 587 -6.48 -30.57 -2.12
N THR A 588 -5.61 -31.35 -1.49
CA THR A 588 -5.76 -31.80 -0.10
C THR A 588 -4.52 -31.41 0.69
N LEU A 589 -4.70 -30.61 1.73
CA LEU A 589 -3.62 -30.21 2.63
C LEU A 589 -2.98 -31.44 3.30
N ARG A 590 -1.66 -31.51 3.22
CA ARG A 590 -0.87 -32.49 3.97
C ARG A 590 -0.74 -32.06 5.43
N ALA A 591 -0.12 -32.89 6.26
CA ALA A 591 0.14 -32.55 7.66
C ALA A 591 1.01 -31.30 7.79
N ASN A 592 0.79 -30.52 8.84
CA ASN A 592 1.51 -29.28 9.17
C ASN A 592 1.30 -28.12 8.17
N LEU A 593 0.20 -28.13 7.41
CA LEU A 593 -0.20 -27.03 6.53
C LEU A 593 -1.52 -26.47 7.03
N GLU A 594 -1.64 -25.13 7.16
CA GLU A 594 -2.80 -24.48 7.75
C GLU A 594 -3.75 -23.85 6.74
N ASN A 595 -3.23 -23.21 5.68
CA ASN A 595 -4.06 -22.44 4.77
C ASN A 595 -4.10 -23.02 3.37
N LEU A 596 -5.30 -22.93 2.75
CA LEU A 596 -5.48 -23.29 1.34
C LEU A 596 -6.28 -22.20 0.64
N THR A 597 -5.74 -21.68 -0.46
CA THR A 597 -6.44 -20.76 -1.36
C THR A 597 -6.57 -21.39 -2.73
N LEU A 598 -7.78 -21.55 -3.22
CA LEU A 598 -8.05 -22.05 -4.56
C LEU A 598 -7.98 -20.90 -5.58
N GLN A 599 -7.20 -21.09 -6.63
CA GLN A 599 -6.95 -20.08 -7.65
C GLN A 599 -7.81 -20.28 -8.92
N GLY A 600 -7.95 -19.24 -9.73
CA GLY A 600 -8.64 -19.27 -11.01
C GLY A 600 -10.18 -19.20 -10.90
N THR A 601 -10.87 -19.70 -11.95
CA THR A 601 -12.35 -19.58 -12.09
C THR A 601 -13.05 -20.93 -12.29
N THR A 602 -12.28 -22.02 -12.40
CA THR A 602 -12.83 -23.36 -12.57
C THR A 602 -13.29 -23.95 -11.25
N ALA A 603 -14.34 -24.79 -11.28
CA ALA A 603 -14.81 -25.48 -10.09
C ALA A 603 -13.79 -26.54 -9.65
N ILE A 604 -12.97 -26.18 -8.66
CA ILE A 604 -12.00 -27.03 -7.98
C ILE A 604 -12.32 -27.10 -6.49
N ASN A 605 -11.79 -28.10 -5.80
CA ASN A 605 -12.17 -28.39 -4.43
C ASN A 605 -10.97 -28.40 -3.49
N GLY A 606 -11.22 -28.06 -2.21
CA GLY A 606 -10.24 -28.08 -1.16
C GLY A 606 -10.58 -29.09 -0.05
N THR A 607 -9.57 -29.79 0.46
CA THR A 607 -9.73 -30.61 1.67
C THR A 607 -8.61 -30.25 2.65
N GLY A 608 -8.99 -29.88 3.87
CA GLY A 608 -8.09 -29.62 4.98
C GLY A 608 -7.54 -30.89 5.63
N ASN A 609 -6.88 -30.73 6.74
CA ASN A 609 -6.22 -31.80 7.48
C ASN A 609 -6.80 -31.93 8.91
N ASN A 610 -5.94 -32.10 9.93
CA ASN A 610 -6.36 -32.21 11.33
C ASN A 610 -6.06 -30.96 12.17
N LEU A 611 -5.56 -29.91 11.53
CA LEU A 611 -5.27 -28.61 12.16
C LEU A 611 -6.47 -27.68 11.99
N ASN A 612 -6.41 -26.51 12.60
CA ASN A 612 -7.35 -25.44 12.31
C ASN A 612 -6.96 -24.82 10.95
N ASN A 613 -7.72 -25.11 9.92
CA ASN A 613 -7.40 -24.65 8.56
C ASN A 613 -8.19 -23.39 8.19
N ILE A 614 -7.57 -22.50 7.42
CA ILE A 614 -8.27 -21.42 6.70
C ILE A 614 -8.31 -21.81 5.23
N MET A 615 -9.52 -22.00 4.70
CA MET A 615 -9.70 -22.44 3.32
C MET A 615 -10.52 -21.42 2.56
N THR A 616 -9.98 -20.91 1.47
CA THR A 616 -10.64 -19.92 0.60
C THR A 616 -10.88 -20.54 -0.78
N GLY A 617 -12.15 -20.55 -1.20
CA GLY A 617 -12.56 -20.95 -2.54
C GLY A 617 -12.26 -19.88 -3.58
N ASN A 618 -12.39 -20.26 -4.86
CA ASN A 618 -12.26 -19.32 -5.98
C ASN A 618 -13.64 -18.79 -6.44
N THR A 619 -13.76 -18.33 -7.69
CA THR A 619 -15.05 -17.85 -8.22
C THR A 619 -15.94 -18.96 -8.81
N GLY A 620 -15.48 -20.21 -8.79
CA GLY A 620 -16.24 -21.38 -9.23
C GLY A 620 -17.01 -22.04 -8.09
N ASN A 621 -17.87 -22.99 -8.40
CA ASN A 621 -18.58 -23.75 -7.37
C ASN A 621 -17.64 -24.73 -6.68
N ASN A 622 -17.24 -24.46 -5.45
CA ASN A 622 -16.25 -25.24 -4.71
C ASN A 622 -16.89 -26.21 -3.70
N VAL A 623 -16.21 -27.29 -3.42
CA VAL A 623 -16.43 -28.09 -2.21
C VAL A 623 -15.22 -27.90 -1.31
N LEU A 624 -15.40 -27.23 -0.17
CA LEU A 624 -14.39 -27.07 0.87
C LEU A 624 -14.74 -27.97 2.05
N ASN A 625 -13.79 -28.77 2.48
CA ASN A 625 -13.96 -29.71 3.57
C ASN A 625 -12.85 -29.51 4.61
N GLY A 626 -13.15 -28.89 5.77
CA GLY A 626 -12.19 -28.50 6.80
C GLY A 626 -11.45 -29.71 7.41
N GLY A 627 -12.18 -30.67 7.90
CA GLY A 627 -11.56 -31.89 8.45
C GLY A 627 -11.76 -32.02 9.95
N LEU A 628 -10.69 -32.02 10.72
CA LEU A 628 -10.70 -31.89 12.16
C LEU A 628 -10.08 -30.54 12.51
N GLY A 629 -10.49 -29.95 13.59
CA GLY A 629 -9.97 -28.65 14.02
C GLY A 629 -11.07 -27.59 13.95
N ASN A 630 -10.74 -26.38 14.39
CA ASN A 630 -11.67 -25.26 14.26
C ASN A 630 -11.34 -24.55 12.94
N ASP A 631 -12.09 -24.85 11.91
CA ASP A 631 -11.78 -24.44 10.54
C ASP A 631 -12.50 -23.13 10.18
N THR A 632 -11.90 -22.39 9.27
CA THR A 632 -12.51 -21.23 8.63
C THR A 632 -12.66 -21.51 7.14
N LEU A 633 -13.92 -21.62 6.68
CA LEU A 633 -14.24 -21.95 5.31
C LEU A 633 -14.91 -20.75 4.61
N ILE A 634 -14.26 -20.21 3.60
CA ILE A 634 -14.68 -19.04 2.83
C ILE A 634 -15.01 -19.53 1.42
N GLY A 635 -16.32 -19.59 1.08
CA GLY A 635 -16.78 -20.12 -0.21
C GLY A 635 -16.27 -19.29 -1.39
N GLY A 636 -16.32 -17.98 -1.26
CA GLY A 636 -16.07 -17.05 -2.36
C GLY A 636 -17.31 -16.94 -3.25
N LEU A 637 -17.12 -16.40 -4.49
CA LEU A 637 -18.24 -16.36 -5.44
C LEU A 637 -18.57 -17.77 -5.92
N GLY A 638 -19.86 -18.05 -6.09
CA GLY A 638 -20.28 -19.35 -6.61
C GLY A 638 -21.54 -19.89 -5.93
N ASN A 639 -21.74 -21.20 -6.04
CA ASN A 639 -22.65 -21.94 -5.19
C ASN A 639 -21.84 -23.06 -4.52
N ASP A 640 -21.41 -22.79 -3.32
CA ASP A 640 -20.38 -23.57 -2.68
C ASP A 640 -20.95 -24.60 -1.70
N THR A 641 -20.16 -25.62 -1.42
CA THR A 641 -20.48 -26.61 -0.38
C THR A 641 -19.34 -26.57 0.64
N LEU A 642 -19.66 -26.11 1.84
CA LEU A 642 -18.75 -25.96 2.97
C LEU A 642 -19.04 -27.05 4.00
N ILE A 643 -18.02 -27.82 4.38
CA ILE A 643 -18.16 -29.01 5.26
C ILE A 643 -17.13 -28.88 6.38
N GLY A 644 -17.54 -28.50 7.60
CA GLY A 644 -16.61 -28.32 8.73
C GLY A 644 -16.19 -29.66 9.31
N ARG A 645 -17.11 -30.49 9.70
CA ARG A 645 -16.98 -31.81 10.38
C ARG A 645 -16.87 -31.71 11.87
N LEU A 646 -15.65 -31.83 12.47
CA LEU A 646 -15.40 -31.80 13.93
C LEU A 646 -14.56 -30.57 14.27
N GLY A 647 -15.10 -29.71 15.09
CA GLY A 647 -14.50 -28.48 15.54
C GLY A 647 -15.55 -27.39 15.73
N ASN A 648 -15.14 -26.23 16.19
CA ASN A 648 -15.99 -25.03 16.16
C ASN A 648 -15.66 -24.26 14.89
N ASP A 649 -16.46 -24.44 13.85
CA ASP A 649 -16.14 -24.02 12.51
C ASP A 649 -16.78 -22.66 12.16
N SER A 650 -16.13 -21.91 11.30
CA SER A 650 -16.56 -20.60 10.81
C SER A 650 -16.79 -20.63 9.30
N TYR A 651 -17.98 -20.27 8.85
CA TYR A 651 -18.37 -20.30 7.44
C TYR A 651 -18.66 -18.89 6.95
N TYR A 652 -18.01 -18.50 5.86
CA TYR A 652 -18.30 -17.26 5.17
C TYR A 652 -19.04 -17.57 3.88
N VAL A 653 -20.27 -17.02 3.76
CA VAL A 653 -21.16 -17.27 2.63
C VAL A 653 -21.65 -15.95 2.04
N ASP A 654 -21.55 -15.81 0.73
CA ASP A 654 -22.01 -14.64 0.00
C ASP A 654 -23.29 -14.90 -0.82
N ASN A 655 -23.67 -16.18 -0.95
CA ASN A 655 -24.78 -16.61 -1.76
C ASN A 655 -25.77 -17.49 -0.95
N ALA A 656 -27.06 -17.23 -1.10
CA ALA A 656 -28.12 -18.05 -0.47
C ALA A 656 -28.15 -19.50 -0.97
N ALA A 657 -27.49 -19.80 -2.09
CA ALA A 657 -27.35 -21.14 -2.63
C ALA A 657 -26.23 -21.95 -2.02
N ASP A 658 -25.37 -21.31 -1.22
CA ASP A 658 -24.29 -22.01 -0.52
C ASP A 658 -24.84 -23.03 0.48
N ILE A 659 -24.18 -24.14 0.54
CA ILE A 659 -24.61 -25.28 1.35
C ILE A 659 -23.58 -25.58 2.42
N ILE A 660 -23.95 -25.36 3.67
CA ILE A 660 -23.17 -25.83 4.82
C ILE A 660 -23.64 -27.24 5.19
N LYS A 661 -22.68 -28.11 5.47
CA LYS A 661 -22.91 -29.46 5.95
C LYS A 661 -22.18 -29.69 7.25
N GLU A 662 -22.97 -29.82 8.33
CA GLU A 662 -22.50 -30.13 9.66
C GLU A 662 -23.01 -31.44 10.19
N ASN A 663 -22.18 -32.11 10.97
CA ASN A 663 -22.56 -33.32 11.72
C ASN A 663 -23.19 -32.95 13.08
N ALA A 664 -24.07 -33.83 13.58
CA ALA A 664 -24.64 -33.60 14.89
C ALA A 664 -23.56 -33.70 16.01
N ASN A 665 -23.54 -32.74 16.92
CA ASN A 665 -22.57 -32.60 17.99
C ASN A 665 -21.10 -32.48 17.50
N ALA A 666 -20.90 -31.83 16.39
CA ALA A 666 -19.58 -31.61 15.78
C ALA A 666 -18.82 -30.45 16.41
N GLY A 667 -19.54 -29.47 16.94
CA GLY A 667 -18.99 -28.28 17.56
C GLY A 667 -20.05 -27.24 17.94
N THR A 668 -19.61 -26.00 17.99
CA THR A 668 -20.47 -24.81 17.99
C THR A 668 -20.05 -23.95 16.82
N ASP A 669 -20.88 -23.96 15.79
CA ASP A 669 -20.51 -23.50 14.46
C ASP A 669 -21.13 -22.15 14.14
N SER A 670 -20.42 -21.33 13.40
CA SER A 670 -20.79 -19.94 13.12
C SER A 670 -20.79 -19.64 11.63
N VAL A 671 -21.89 -19.02 11.16
CA VAL A 671 -22.02 -18.52 9.78
C VAL A 671 -21.96 -17.01 9.77
N PHE A 672 -21.13 -16.48 8.87
CA PHE A 672 -21.05 -15.07 8.53
C PHE A 672 -21.58 -14.89 7.11
N SER A 673 -22.72 -14.18 6.95
CA SER A 673 -23.39 -14.11 5.67
C SER A 673 -23.55 -12.68 5.15
N THR A 674 -23.21 -12.47 3.87
CA THR A 674 -23.55 -11.27 3.09
C THR A 674 -24.71 -11.53 2.10
N ALA A 675 -25.23 -12.74 2.02
CA ALA A 675 -26.35 -13.10 1.16
C ALA A 675 -27.62 -12.33 1.55
N ALA A 676 -28.41 -11.89 0.58
CA ALA A 676 -29.65 -11.11 0.81
C ALA A 676 -30.62 -11.77 1.79
N THR A 677 -30.66 -13.10 1.83
CA THR A 677 -31.35 -13.92 2.82
C THR A 677 -30.54 -15.18 3.09
N TYR A 678 -30.41 -15.56 4.36
CA TYR A 678 -29.75 -16.81 4.71
C TYR A 678 -30.52 -17.59 5.77
N THR A 679 -30.59 -18.91 5.59
CA THR A 679 -31.21 -19.81 6.55
C THR A 679 -30.21 -20.83 7.03
N LEU A 680 -29.99 -20.87 8.35
CA LEU A 680 -29.06 -21.83 8.98
C LEU A 680 -29.43 -23.26 8.61
N ARG A 681 -28.44 -24.04 8.22
CA ARG A 681 -28.58 -25.48 7.98
C ARG A 681 -28.64 -26.22 9.32
N ALA A 682 -29.00 -27.50 9.24
CA ALA A 682 -29.04 -28.35 10.45
C ALA A 682 -27.64 -28.41 11.09
N ASN A 683 -27.64 -28.48 12.43
CA ASN A 683 -26.44 -28.61 13.28
C ASN A 683 -25.51 -27.38 13.25
N VAL A 684 -26.01 -26.20 12.90
CA VAL A 684 -25.24 -24.92 13.00
C VAL A 684 -25.95 -24.02 14.01
N GLU A 685 -25.21 -23.42 14.92
CA GLU A 685 -25.76 -22.67 16.07
C GLU A 685 -25.81 -21.16 15.84
N ASN A 686 -24.82 -20.55 15.16
CA ASN A 686 -24.69 -19.11 15.14
C ASN A 686 -24.80 -18.55 13.72
N LEU A 687 -25.47 -17.38 13.58
CA LEU A 687 -25.56 -16.61 12.35
C LEU A 687 -25.25 -15.14 12.64
N THR A 688 -24.31 -14.60 11.91
CA THR A 688 -24.03 -13.16 11.89
C THR A 688 -24.19 -12.62 10.48
N LEU A 689 -25.09 -11.66 10.31
CA LEU A 689 -25.26 -10.95 9.04
C LEU A 689 -24.21 -9.86 8.91
N GLN A 690 -23.55 -9.80 7.76
CA GLN A 690 -22.46 -8.86 7.51
C GLN A 690 -22.85 -7.83 6.44
N GLY A 691 -22.09 -6.75 6.35
CA GLY A 691 -22.31 -5.67 5.37
C GLY A 691 -23.33 -4.63 5.85
N THR A 692 -23.72 -3.73 4.94
CA THR A 692 -24.56 -2.55 5.25
C THR A 692 -25.91 -2.56 4.57
N THR A 693 -26.19 -3.57 3.74
CA THR A 693 -27.48 -3.74 3.06
C THR A 693 -28.46 -4.50 3.95
N ALA A 694 -29.75 -4.24 3.75
CA ALA A 694 -30.82 -4.98 4.44
C ALA A 694 -30.80 -6.44 3.98
N ILE A 695 -30.37 -7.33 4.87
CA ILE A 695 -30.32 -8.77 4.67
C ILE A 695 -31.04 -9.48 5.81
N ASN A 696 -31.56 -10.69 5.56
CA ASN A 696 -32.40 -11.38 6.52
C ASN A 696 -31.78 -12.70 6.95
N GLY A 697 -31.96 -13.04 8.23
CA GLY A 697 -31.44 -14.24 8.84
C GLY A 697 -32.55 -15.15 9.40
N THR A 698 -32.41 -16.45 9.18
CA THR A 698 -33.35 -17.44 9.75
C THR A 698 -32.58 -18.58 10.42
N GLY A 699 -32.87 -18.84 11.66
CA GLY A 699 -32.35 -19.98 12.44
C GLY A 699 -32.90 -21.34 12.00
N ASN A 700 -32.45 -22.37 12.65
CA ASN A 700 -32.90 -23.74 12.45
C ASN A 700 -33.78 -24.24 13.65
N THR A 701 -33.61 -25.47 14.11
CA THR A 701 -34.34 -26.03 15.26
C THR A 701 -33.46 -26.17 16.52
N LEU A 702 -32.25 -25.67 16.50
CA LEU A 702 -31.33 -25.62 17.64
C LEU A 702 -31.51 -24.29 18.38
N ASN A 703 -30.84 -24.17 19.52
CA ASN A 703 -30.70 -22.90 20.20
C ASN A 703 -29.71 -22.01 19.40
N ASN A 704 -30.23 -21.05 18.65
CA ASN A 704 -29.42 -20.23 17.77
C ASN A 704 -29.05 -18.87 18.39
N ILE A 705 -27.86 -18.36 18.08
CA ILE A 705 -27.50 -16.95 18.28
C ILE A 705 -27.51 -16.28 16.89
N ILE A 706 -28.42 -15.32 16.70
CA ILE A 706 -28.57 -14.62 15.41
C ILE A 706 -28.33 -13.12 15.63
N THR A 707 -27.34 -12.59 14.92
CA THR A 707 -26.99 -11.17 14.96
C THR A 707 -27.21 -10.55 13.60
N GLY A 708 -27.98 -9.48 13.53
CA GLY A 708 -28.17 -8.63 12.36
C GLY A 708 -27.00 -7.71 12.10
N ASN A 709 -27.10 -6.95 11.02
CA ASN A 709 -26.08 -5.95 10.64
C ASN A 709 -26.54 -4.52 10.99
N VAL A 710 -26.06 -3.50 10.26
CA VAL A 710 -26.42 -2.09 10.52
C VAL A 710 -27.66 -1.59 9.77
N ALA A 711 -28.34 -2.45 9.04
CA ALA A 711 -29.54 -2.12 8.26
C ALA A 711 -30.79 -2.79 8.84
N ASP A 712 -31.97 -2.38 8.39
CA ASP A 712 -33.26 -2.97 8.84
C ASP A 712 -33.32 -4.45 8.44
N ASN A 713 -33.17 -5.36 9.41
CA ASN A 713 -33.16 -6.79 9.20
C ASN A 713 -34.48 -7.48 9.56
N VAL A 714 -34.74 -8.63 8.97
CA VAL A 714 -35.75 -9.58 9.44
C VAL A 714 -35.01 -10.80 9.97
N LEU A 715 -35.05 -11.01 11.28
CA LEU A 715 -34.46 -12.15 11.95
C LEU A 715 -35.54 -13.10 12.46
N THR A 716 -35.36 -14.41 12.25
CA THR A 716 -36.31 -15.44 12.70
C THR A 716 -35.53 -16.53 13.46
N GLY A 717 -35.84 -16.74 14.74
CA GLY A 717 -35.26 -17.82 15.56
C GLY A 717 -35.73 -19.20 15.13
N ASN A 718 -37.01 -19.38 14.94
CA ASN A 718 -37.79 -20.63 14.76
C ASN A 718 -38.00 -21.37 16.08
N ALA A 719 -37.50 -22.61 16.20
CA ALA A 719 -37.65 -23.44 17.39
C ALA A 719 -36.27 -23.57 18.08
N GLY A 720 -36.27 -23.58 19.38
CA GLY A 720 -35.07 -23.59 20.18
C GLY A 720 -35.03 -22.39 21.12
N ALA A 721 -34.15 -22.41 22.11
CA ALA A 721 -33.95 -21.25 22.98
C ALA A 721 -32.97 -20.27 22.29
N ASP A 722 -33.53 -19.37 21.51
CA ASP A 722 -32.77 -18.50 20.60
C ASP A 722 -32.31 -17.19 21.28
N THR A 723 -31.24 -16.60 20.76
CA THR A 723 -30.82 -15.26 21.11
C THR A 723 -30.72 -14.41 19.85
N LEU A 724 -31.56 -13.38 19.74
CA LEU A 724 -31.65 -12.49 18.60
C LEU A 724 -31.13 -11.11 18.99
N THR A 725 -30.24 -10.55 18.17
CA THR A 725 -29.74 -9.19 18.28
C THR A 725 -29.94 -8.51 16.93
N GLY A 726 -30.80 -7.48 16.84
CA GLY A 726 -31.07 -6.77 15.59
C GLY A 726 -29.84 -6.08 15.02
N GLY A 727 -29.12 -5.37 15.88
CA GLY A 727 -28.05 -4.46 15.51
C GLY A 727 -28.61 -3.06 15.32
N VAL A 728 -27.87 -2.23 14.57
CA VAL A 728 -28.35 -0.88 14.23
C VAL A 728 -29.38 -1.01 13.11
N GLY A 729 -30.54 -0.38 13.24
CA GLY A 729 -31.61 -0.45 12.25
C GLY A 729 -32.97 -0.42 12.92
N ASN A 730 -34.04 -0.63 12.15
CA ASN A 730 -35.36 -0.88 12.69
C ASN A 730 -35.77 -2.32 12.35
N ASP A 731 -35.38 -3.23 13.21
CA ASP A 731 -35.40 -4.65 12.94
C ASP A 731 -36.76 -5.33 13.24
N SER A 732 -37.04 -6.41 12.55
CA SER A 732 -38.17 -7.28 12.76
C SER A 732 -37.69 -8.62 13.29
N LEU A 733 -37.88 -8.88 14.59
CA LEU A 733 -37.37 -10.06 15.29
C LEU A 733 -38.53 -11.05 15.57
N TYR A 734 -38.51 -12.20 14.93
CA TYR A 734 -39.48 -13.28 15.11
C TYR A 734 -38.85 -14.37 15.98
N LEU A 735 -39.37 -14.56 17.20
CA LEU A 735 -38.79 -15.49 18.17
C LEU A 735 -39.08 -16.96 17.81
N GLY A 736 -40.31 -17.33 17.73
CA GLY A 736 -40.74 -18.68 17.44
C GLY A 736 -42.16 -18.91 17.97
N LEU A 737 -42.88 -19.88 17.43
CA LEU A 737 -44.25 -20.14 17.83
C LEU A 737 -44.35 -21.37 18.75
N ASN A 738 -44.69 -21.14 20.04
CA ASN A 738 -45.17 -22.17 20.98
C ASN A 738 -44.22 -23.37 21.18
N ASP A 739 -42.97 -23.17 21.23
CA ASP A 739 -41.96 -24.21 21.47
C ASP A 739 -41.72 -24.48 22.99
N ASN A 740 -42.27 -23.63 23.86
CA ASN A 740 -42.16 -23.67 25.33
C ASN A 740 -40.71 -23.52 25.84
N VAL A 741 -39.87 -22.87 25.10
CA VAL A 741 -38.52 -22.48 25.51
C VAL A 741 -38.44 -20.97 25.69
N VAL A 742 -37.31 -20.47 26.24
CA VAL A 742 -37.12 -19.07 26.54
C VAL A 742 -36.16 -18.47 25.51
N ASP A 743 -36.69 -17.55 24.71
CA ASP A 743 -35.89 -16.79 23.80
C ASP A 743 -35.38 -15.52 24.44
N ASN A 744 -34.23 -15.04 23.94
CA ASN A 744 -33.63 -13.81 24.37
C ASN A 744 -33.55 -12.82 23.19
N VAL A 745 -33.90 -11.56 23.47
CA VAL A 745 -33.66 -10.45 22.55
C VAL A 745 -32.67 -9.50 23.23
N ASN A 746 -31.57 -9.20 22.56
CA ASN A 746 -30.61 -8.22 23.02
C ASN A 746 -30.83 -6.90 22.29
N TYR A 747 -30.84 -5.80 23.03
CA TYR A 747 -30.96 -4.45 22.51
C TYR A 747 -29.92 -3.54 23.16
N VAL A 748 -29.15 -2.81 22.37
CA VAL A 748 -28.18 -1.84 22.84
C VAL A 748 -28.72 -0.43 22.57
N PHE A 749 -28.43 0.53 23.43
CA PHE A 749 -28.88 1.91 23.18
C PHE A 749 -28.25 2.46 21.89
N GLY A 750 -29.09 2.86 20.95
CA GLY A 750 -28.69 3.32 19.62
C GLY A 750 -29.02 2.34 18.49
N ASP A 751 -29.48 1.14 18.79
CA ASP A 751 -29.82 0.12 17.77
C ASP A 751 -31.03 0.50 16.88
N GLY A 752 -31.75 1.58 17.20
CA GLY A 752 -32.92 2.00 16.40
C GLY A 752 -34.25 1.69 17.08
N THR A 753 -35.24 1.28 16.31
CA THR A 753 -36.59 0.92 16.85
C THR A 753 -36.99 -0.43 16.35
N ASP A 754 -36.86 -1.46 17.19
CA ASP A 754 -37.15 -2.82 16.79
C ASP A 754 -38.57 -3.26 17.05
N THR A 755 -39.03 -4.21 16.24
CA THR A 755 -40.33 -4.88 16.48
C THR A 755 -40.13 -6.36 16.72
N VAL A 756 -40.45 -6.80 17.92
CA VAL A 756 -40.38 -8.21 18.32
C VAL A 756 -41.77 -8.84 18.19
N TYR A 757 -41.80 -9.93 17.49
CA TYR A 757 -43.01 -10.74 17.26
C TYR A 757 -42.96 -12.05 18.05
N GLN A 758 -44.12 -12.55 18.44
CA GLN A 758 -44.31 -13.87 19.11
C GLN A 758 -43.72 -13.91 20.53
N PHE A 759 -43.45 -12.80 21.15
CA PHE A 759 -42.90 -12.70 22.49
C PHE A 759 -43.84 -13.28 23.56
N VAL A 760 -43.40 -14.28 24.29
CA VAL A 760 -44.16 -14.95 25.37
C VAL A 760 -43.79 -14.31 26.70
N ARG A 761 -44.78 -13.76 27.41
CA ARG A 761 -44.61 -13.13 28.70
C ARG A 761 -44.83 -14.08 29.90
N GLY A 762 -44.28 -13.77 31.08
CA GLY A 762 -44.53 -14.45 32.34
C GLY A 762 -43.48 -15.50 32.70
N VAL A 763 -43.79 -16.38 33.62
CA VAL A 763 -42.86 -17.41 34.10
C VAL A 763 -42.54 -18.40 32.98
N GLY A 764 -41.28 -18.54 32.63
CA GLY A 764 -40.86 -19.39 31.53
C GLY A 764 -41.04 -18.72 30.16
N GLY A 765 -41.38 -17.44 30.11
CA GLY A 765 -41.45 -16.66 28.88
C GLY A 765 -40.15 -16.00 28.53
N ASP A 766 -40.17 -15.36 27.34
CA ASP A 766 -39.00 -14.76 26.71
C ASP A 766 -38.42 -13.56 27.46
N LYS A 767 -37.23 -13.20 27.10
CA LYS A 767 -36.44 -12.14 27.76
C LYS A 767 -36.02 -11.09 26.77
N LEU A 768 -36.14 -9.82 27.18
CA LEU A 768 -35.62 -8.68 26.45
C LEU A 768 -34.51 -8.02 27.32
N ASN A 769 -33.29 -8.10 26.87
CA ASN A 769 -32.10 -7.63 27.56
C ASN A 769 -31.69 -6.28 27.00
N PHE A 770 -31.59 -5.26 27.84
CA PHE A 770 -31.16 -3.92 27.46
C PHE A 770 -29.76 -3.60 27.96
N THR A 771 -28.93 -3.03 27.09
CA THR A 771 -27.60 -2.54 27.43
C THR A 771 -27.54 -1.04 27.21
N GLY A 772 -26.96 -0.29 28.17
CA GLY A 772 -26.79 1.16 28.07
C GLY A 772 -28.04 1.98 28.47
N ILE A 773 -29.10 1.34 28.91
CA ILE A 773 -30.36 1.99 29.33
C ILE A 773 -30.69 1.57 30.77
N ALA A 774 -30.93 2.56 31.63
CA ALA A 774 -31.20 2.31 33.05
C ALA A 774 -32.68 2.30 33.42
N ASN A 775 -33.52 3.05 32.73
CA ASN A 775 -34.94 3.22 33.05
C ASN A 775 -35.80 3.20 31.80
N PHE A 776 -36.97 2.59 31.89
CA PHE A 776 -37.92 2.41 30.78
C PHE A 776 -39.32 2.79 31.20
N ASP A 777 -40.09 3.26 30.22
CA ASP A 777 -41.54 3.29 30.26
C ASP A 777 -42.12 2.12 29.45
N VAL A 778 -42.95 1.29 30.08
CA VAL A 778 -43.61 0.16 29.44
C VAL A 778 -45.09 0.45 29.30
N ILE A 779 -45.56 0.57 28.05
CA ILE A 779 -46.89 1.08 27.71
C ILE A 779 -47.67 0.07 26.88
N THR A 780 -48.91 -0.20 27.29
CA THR A 780 -49.85 -1.01 26.44
C THR A 780 -50.43 -0.14 25.36
N SER A 781 -50.32 -0.57 24.11
CA SER A 781 -50.91 0.06 22.94
C SER A 781 -51.69 -0.96 22.11
N GLY A 782 -52.99 -0.97 22.28
CA GLY A 782 -53.84 -1.99 21.64
C GLY A 782 -53.49 -3.41 22.09
N THR A 783 -53.08 -4.26 21.14
CA THR A 783 -52.63 -5.62 21.41
C THR A 783 -51.09 -5.73 21.63
N SER A 784 -50.38 -4.63 21.60
CA SER A 784 -48.93 -4.60 21.67
C SER A 784 -48.43 -3.86 22.92
N THR A 785 -47.14 -4.03 23.24
CA THR A 785 -46.42 -3.30 24.29
C THR A 785 -45.31 -2.49 23.69
N LEU A 786 -45.23 -1.22 24.05
CA LEU A 786 -44.18 -0.29 23.63
C LEU A 786 -43.22 -0.13 24.82
N VAL A 787 -41.93 -0.32 24.57
CA VAL A 787 -40.83 -0.04 25.49
C VAL A 787 -40.12 1.19 25.04
N ARG A 788 -40.10 2.22 25.89
CA ARG A 788 -39.49 3.53 25.61
C ARG A 788 -38.45 3.91 26.63
N VAL A 789 -37.53 4.77 26.28
CA VAL A 789 -36.69 5.45 27.30
C VAL A 789 -37.63 6.24 28.21
N GLY A 790 -37.47 6.14 29.51
CA GLY A 790 -38.28 6.81 30.48
C GLY A 790 -37.48 7.34 31.68
N ASP A 791 -38.10 8.12 32.53
CA ASP A 791 -37.53 8.53 33.83
C ASP A 791 -37.93 7.59 34.98
N GLY A 792 -38.77 6.65 34.67
CA GLY A 792 -39.27 5.69 35.62
C GLY A 792 -40.29 6.28 36.63
N ILE A 793 -41.06 7.32 36.28
CA ILE A 793 -42.07 7.94 37.16
C ILE A 793 -43.44 7.89 36.49
N ALA A 794 -44.28 6.96 36.88
CA ALA A 794 -45.62 6.80 36.38
C ALA A 794 -46.48 8.03 36.74
N GLY A 795 -47.23 8.55 35.75
CA GLY A 795 -48.20 9.64 35.95
C GLY A 795 -47.60 11.04 35.86
N ASN A 796 -46.33 11.22 35.51
CA ASN A 796 -45.78 12.50 35.14
C ASN A 796 -46.09 12.87 33.69
N THR A 797 -45.80 14.13 33.27
CA THR A 797 -46.10 14.59 31.90
C THR A 797 -45.23 13.97 30.84
N ASP A 798 -44.11 13.38 31.22
CA ASP A 798 -43.10 12.80 30.31
C ASP A 798 -43.22 11.29 30.16
N PHE A 799 -44.11 10.65 30.94
CA PHE A 799 -44.32 9.18 30.85
C PHE A 799 -44.82 8.77 29.45
N GLY A 800 -44.10 7.90 28.81
CA GLY A 800 -44.40 7.41 27.47
C GLY A 800 -44.04 8.37 26.32
N THR A 801 -43.35 9.49 26.59
CA THR A 801 -42.95 10.44 25.55
C THR A 801 -41.51 10.23 25.08
N GLY A 802 -40.72 9.45 25.82
CA GLY A 802 -39.34 9.13 25.44
C GLY A 802 -39.18 8.35 24.13
N GLN A 803 -37.93 8.24 23.67
CA GLN A 803 -37.61 7.49 22.44
C GLN A 803 -38.20 6.07 22.50
N LEU A 804 -38.87 5.65 21.45
CA LEU A 804 -39.31 4.25 21.29
C LEU A 804 -38.07 3.39 20.98
N LEU A 805 -37.91 2.33 21.72
CA LEU A 805 -36.82 1.36 21.58
C LEU A 805 -37.34 0.06 20.94
N VAL A 806 -38.34 -0.54 21.58
CA VAL A 806 -38.85 -1.83 21.12
C VAL A 806 -40.37 -1.85 21.17
N THR A 807 -40.98 -2.46 20.16
CA THR A 807 -42.39 -2.81 20.09
C THR A 807 -42.56 -4.33 20.22
N LEU A 808 -43.22 -4.82 21.27
CA LEU A 808 -43.61 -6.22 21.41
C LEU A 808 -44.97 -6.38 20.70
N SER A 809 -44.97 -6.79 19.44
CA SER A 809 -46.13 -6.85 18.59
C SER A 809 -47.02 -8.05 18.93
N GLY A 810 -48.30 -7.80 19.18
CA GLY A 810 -49.27 -8.83 19.59
C GLY A 810 -49.14 -9.25 21.06
N THR A 811 -48.23 -8.69 21.83
CA THR A 811 -48.02 -9.02 23.26
C THR A 811 -48.37 -7.82 24.12
N SER A 812 -49.41 -7.95 24.95
CA SER A 812 -49.92 -6.90 25.85
C SER A 812 -50.21 -7.42 27.25
N GLY A 813 -50.61 -6.54 28.14
CA GLY A 813 -51.01 -6.86 29.51
C GLY A 813 -49.90 -7.27 30.44
N PHE A 814 -48.72 -6.68 30.32
CA PHE A 814 -47.65 -6.75 31.31
C PHE A 814 -48.11 -6.21 32.66
N ASN A 815 -47.60 -6.74 33.74
CA ASN A 815 -47.69 -6.22 35.11
C ASN A 815 -46.29 -6.23 35.72
N SER A 816 -46.13 -5.69 36.88
CA SER A 816 -44.82 -5.57 37.55
C SER A 816 -44.11 -6.94 37.72
N THR A 817 -44.81 -8.01 37.92
CA THR A 817 -44.23 -9.36 38.05
C THR A 817 -43.68 -9.85 36.70
N ASN A 818 -44.47 -9.72 35.63
CA ASN A 818 -44.07 -10.15 34.29
C ASN A 818 -42.92 -9.28 33.75
N ALA A 819 -42.96 -7.96 34.00
CA ALA A 819 -41.89 -7.08 33.59
C ALA A 819 -40.56 -7.46 34.24
N ASN A 820 -40.56 -7.71 35.55
CA ASN A 820 -39.38 -8.16 36.27
C ASN A 820 -38.84 -9.51 35.80
N LEU A 821 -39.70 -10.38 35.26
CA LEU A 821 -39.30 -11.68 34.72
C LEU A 821 -38.77 -11.64 33.29
N ASN A 822 -39.32 -10.75 32.46
CA ASN A 822 -39.13 -10.79 31.02
C ASN A 822 -38.29 -9.59 30.51
N LEU A 823 -38.20 -8.49 31.26
CA LEU A 823 -37.43 -7.29 30.86
C LEU A 823 -36.28 -7.06 31.84
N PHE A 824 -35.09 -7.09 31.37
CA PHE A 824 -33.88 -6.90 32.15
C PHE A 824 -33.28 -5.50 31.94
N GLY A 825 -32.59 -4.99 32.94
CA GLY A 825 -31.70 -3.82 32.79
C GLY A 825 -32.26 -2.48 33.27
N GLY A 826 -33.39 -2.42 33.97
CA GLY A 826 -33.87 -1.16 34.49
C GLY A 826 -35.00 -1.20 35.54
N THR A 827 -35.43 -0.03 35.97
CA THR A 827 -36.60 0.17 36.80
C THR A 827 -37.84 0.38 35.92
N PHE A 828 -38.84 -0.46 36.10
CA PHE A 828 -40.04 -0.51 35.23
C PHE A 828 -41.24 0.14 35.89
N LEU A 829 -41.98 0.97 35.16
CA LEU A 829 -43.26 1.51 35.57
C LEU A 829 -44.31 1.26 34.50
N PHE A 830 -45.53 1.02 34.94
CA PHE A 830 -46.67 0.67 34.08
C PHE A 830 -47.73 1.77 34.10
N SER A 831 -48.35 2.01 32.97
CA SER A 831 -49.57 2.81 32.85
C SER A 831 -50.81 1.96 32.82
#